data_4c5d3e46171a92ab8f2719b7b754eb44
#
_entry.id   4c5d3e46171a92ab8f2719b7b754eb44
#
_cell.length_a   1.000
_cell.length_b   1.000
_cell.length_c   1.000
_cell.angle_alpha   90.00
_cell.angle_beta   90.00
_cell.angle_gamma   90.00
#
_symmetry.space_group_name_H-M   'P 1'
#
loop_
_entity.id
_entity.type
_entity.pdbx_description
1 polymer ?
#
loop_
_entity_poly.entity_id
_entity_poly.type
_entity_poly.pdbx_seq_one_letter_code
_entity_poly.pdbx_strand_id
1 'polypeptide(L)'
;MMSVEAIGCEGRKSPKHRVKEMDLATAIEETTVALNLFLNNKFSEARAIFEPWSHASIYHALGHGTISYLQAVMTFDPTDIQEAIKWIKNSIEVANRFRKKTSVMTSMSKMMWKTNYNTYTDEEVHAELCYAESLLERAILSFIQDDNLINFIKGGLKIRNGYHSYKSCVQMFENRTWPSARSKQQFESGVKFGSGTFNLCISMLPKRILKLLEFVGFSGNRIKGLTDLERASKLPCLRSPMCSMVIISYHSIGTYVFGTADGDIELARQILEPCLKNYPKGVIFLFLAARIEEISGNLDEAIDKFQECIASQQEWRQFHHLCYWELMWCHAYKLDWPMAAQYANKLCEESRWSKAIYHHQQASFLAMHLPRTDACIQNINDIYAKVPELKQRIAGKSIPMEKFAVNKAKKHLIHGTENSLVGLELIYIWNGFSILAKKKELLEPVLLLTEATLQQLKKTKGSASRSSGCYWDDYSLAMLLKGITLRYLSRPSQAELCFQEVISNERDLHYDHYLVPYATLELGLLYLQYDRLQEAKTFLTQCRHHNKKYMLENRLHFKMHAALDNLKTKMTQSSEIPAQDSLNLEGEDEERTGPEEDGLEMSIASEASQDSLDKDGPIDGPGTNLKNKDQDSLTGDGSVDGPMNKVGPTEDEIARTNDKEDQDLSSGPR
;
A
#
# COMPACT_ATOMS: atom_id res chain seq x y z
N MET A 1 8.81 -9.62 -90.95
CA MET A 1 8.17 -10.81 -90.32
C MET A 1 9.25 -11.48 -89.49
N MET A 2 9.28 -11.24 -88.24
CA MET A 2 9.99 -12.03 -87.25
C MET A 2 9.31 -11.78 -85.87
N SER A 3 8.77 -12.81 -85.35
CA SER A 3 8.03 -12.90 -84.06
C SER A 3 9.03 -12.77 -82.92
N VAL A 4 8.73 -11.92 -81.92
CA VAL A 4 9.44 -11.81 -80.68
C VAL A 4 8.68 -12.57 -79.63
N GLU A 5 9.28 -13.65 -79.12
CA GLU A 5 8.82 -14.44 -77.97
C GLU A 5 8.97 -13.66 -76.69
N ALA A 6 7.91 -13.62 -75.89
CA ALA A 6 7.94 -13.06 -74.55
C ALA A 6 8.51 -14.06 -73.55
N ILE A 7 9.63 -13.74 -72.93
CA ILE A 7 10.22 -14.49 -71.82
C ILE A 7 9.50 -14.10 -70.54
N GLY A 8 8.82 -15.09 -69.91
CA GLY A 8 8.16 -14.95 -68.64
C GLY A 8 9.17 -14.72 -67.49
N CYS A 9 9.06 -13.62 -66.76
CA CYS A 9 9.73 -13.39 -65.51
C CYS A 9 9.03 -14.21 -64.38
N GLU A 10 9.64 -15.35 -64.05
CA GLU A 10 9.31 -16.03 -62.79
C GLU A 10 9.76 -15.17 -61.59
N GLY A 11 8.77 -14.74 -60.79
CA GLY A 11 8.99 -14.00 -59.57
C GLY A 11 9.70 -14.86 -58.52
N ARG A 12 11.01 -14.58 -58.33
CA ARG A 12 11.77 -15.08 -57.20
C ARG A 12 11.13 -14.54 -55.92
N LYS A 13 10.42 -15.42 -55.15
CA LYS A 13 10.03 -15.14 -53.78
C LYS A 13 11.31 -14.98 -52.99
N SER A 14 11.52 -13.78 -52.42
CA SER A 14 12.59 -13.50 -51.46
C SER A 14 12.55 -14.52 -50.30
N PRO A 15 13.69 -15.03 -49.83
CA PRO A 15 13.72 -15.96 -48.68
C PRO A 15 13.14 -15.21 -47.49
N LYS A 16 12.04 -15.73 -46.92
CA LYS A 16 11.57 -15.30 -45.61
C LYS A 16 12.74 -15.51 -44.66
N HIS A 17 13.31 -14.45 -44.11
CA HIS A 17 14.22 -14.50 -42.99
C HIS A 17 13.50 -15.31 -41.92
N ARG A 18 13.94 -16.56 -41.68
CA ARG A 18 13.59 -17.31 -40.51
C ARG A 18 14.15 -16.52 -39.32
N VAL A 19 13.30 -15.80 -38.64
CA VAL A 19 13.61 -15.21 -37.32
C VAL A 19 14.10 -16.40 -36.50
N LYS A 20 15.33 -16.33 -36.01
CA LYS A 20 15.90 -17.37 -35.14
C LYS A 20 14.95 -17.45 -33.92
N GLU A 21 14.24 -18.53 -33.76
CA GLU A 21 13.33 -18.70 -32.62
C GLU A 21 14.19 -18.90 -31.36
N MET A 22 13.92 -18.14 -30.32
CA MET A 22 14.54 -18.26 -29.01
C MET A 22 13.92 -19.49 -28.32
N ASP A 23 14.70 -20.51 -27.98
CA ASP A 23 14.19 -21.66 -27.24
C ASP A 23 13.93 -21.30 -25.77
N LEU A 24 13.01 -22.04 -25.13
CA LEU A 24 12.55 -21.78 -23.79
C LEU A 24 13.66 -21.84 -22.72
N ALA A 25 14.61 -22.78 -22.85
CA ALA A 25 15.69 -22.96 -21.87
C ALA A 25 16.65 -21.77 -21.90
N THR A 26 17.08 -21.37 -23.08
CA THR A 26 17.92 -20.17 -23.29
C THR A 26 17.21 -18.91 -22.82
N ALA A 27 15.91 -18.76 -23.13
CA ALA A 27 15.13 -17.61 -22.67
C ALA A 27 15.08 -17.50 -21.13
N ILE A 28 14.92 -18.60 -20.41
CA ILE A 28 14.95 -18.64 -18.95
C ILE A 28 16.35 -18.31 -18.41
N GLU A 29 17.41 -18.80 -19.05
CA GLU A 29 18.80 -18.50 -18.66
C GLU A 29 19.14 -17.02 -18.83
N GLU A 30 18.86 -16.43 -19.99
CA GLU A 30 19.09 -15.01 -20.25
C GLU A 30 18.26 -14.13 -19.30
N THR A 31 17.01 -14.49 -19.04
CA THR A 31 16.16 -13.80 -18.05
C THR A 31 16.73 -13.91 -16.63
N THR A 32 17.34 -15.04 -16.29
CA THR A 32 18.01 -15.22 -14.98
C THR A 32 19.24 -14.32 -14.87
N VAL A 33 20.03 -14.20 -15.94
CA VAL A 33 21.16 -13.25 -15.99
C VAL A 33 20.66 -11.82 -15.83
N ALA A 34 19.61 -11.43 -16.56
CA ALA A 34 19.03 -10.10 -16.47
C ALA A 34 18.48 -9.79 -15.04
N LEU A 35 17.81 -10.76 -14.40
CA LEU A 35 17.37 -10.59 -13.01
C LEU A 35 18.56 -10.42 -12.06
N ASN A 36 19.64 -11.19 -12.22
CA ASN A 36 20.84 -11.02 -11.39
C ASN A 36 21.50 -9.66 -11.58
N LEU A 37 21.53 -9.14 -12.79
CA LEU A 37 21.99 -7.76 -13.05
C LEU A 37 21.09 -6.73 -12.36
N PHE A 38 19.77 -6.87 -12.48
CA PHE A 38 18.80 -6.00 -11.84
C PHE A 38 18.97 -5.97 -10.31
N LEU A 39 19.10 -7.16 -9.70
CA LEU A 39 19.28 -7.29 -8.24
C LEU A 39 20.67 -6.82 -7.76
N ASN A 40 21.64 -6.62 -8.68
CA ASN A 40 22.93 -5.99 -8.43
C ASN A 40 22.98 -4.51 -8.89
N ASN A 41 21.83 -3.83 -9.00
CA ASN A 41 21.69 -2.42 -9.35
C ASN A 41 22.09 -2.04 -10.80
N LYS A 42 22.21 -3.03 -11.69
CA LYS A 42 22.56 -2.82 -13.09
C LYS A 42 21.30 -2.80 -13.95
N PHE A 43 20.44 -1.81 -13.71
CA PHE A 43 19.08 -1.78 -14.26
C PHE A 43 19.07 -1.61 -15.79
N SER A 44 19.91 -0.74 -16.31
CA SER A 44 20.05 -0.51 -17.76
C SER A 44 20.63 -1.73 -18.47
N GLU A 45 21.64 -2.41 -17.89
CA GLU A 45 22.20 -3.65 -18.43
C GLU A 45 21.16 -4.78 -18.47
N ALA A 46 20.36 -4.91 -17.41
CA ALA A 46 19.27 -5.89 -17.34
C ALA A 46 18.21 -5.64 -18.42
N ARG A 47 17.82 -4.39 -18.66
CA ARG A 47 16.87 -4.01 -19.71
C ARG A 47 17.41 -4.33 -21.10
N ALA A 48 18.70 -4.09 -21.36
CA ALA A 48 19.35 -4.33 -22.64
C ALA A 48 19.34 -5.83 -23.04
N ILE A 49 19.33 -6.78 -22.09
CA ILE A 49 19.17 -8.21 -22.38
C ILE A 49 17.78 -8.51 -22.93
N PHE A 50 16.74 -7.87 -22.39
CA PHE A 50 15.36 -8.16 -22.79
C PHE A 50 14.98 -7.54 -24.15
N GLU A 51 15.53 -6.38 -24.50
CA GLU A 51 15.10 -5.58 -25.64
C GLU A 51 15.10 -6.33 -26.98
N PRO A 52 16.16 -7.06 -27.39
CA PRO A 52 16.22 -7.72 -28.71
C PRO A 52 15.13 -8.78 -28.91
N TRP A 53 14.66 -9.43 -27.85
CA TRP A 53 13.72 -10.54 -27.89
C TRP A 53 12.34 -10.21 -27.29
N SER A 54 12.13 -8.97 -26.87
CA SER A 54 10.90 -8.52 -26.19
C SER A 54 9.62 -8.72 -27.00
N HIS A 55 9.72 -8.83 -28.33
CA HIS A 55 8.58 -9.11 -29.21
C HIS A 55 8.47 -10.58 -29.66
N ALA A 56 9.45 -11.42 -29.33
CA ALA A 56 9.54 -12.79 -29.84
C ALA A 56 9.54 -13.87 -28.75
N SER A 57 10.11 -13.62 -27.58
CA SER A 57 10.23 -14.57 -26.49
C SER A 57 9.33 -14.21 -25.32
N ILE A 58 8.64 -15.20 -24.74
CA ILE A 58 7.69 -15.01 -23.63
C ILE A 58 8.37 -14.45 -22.36
N TYR A 59 9.58 -14.92 -22.03
CA TYR A 59 10.31 -14.50 -20.86
C TYR A 59 10.95 -13.12 -21.02
N HIS A 60 11.46 -12.81 -22.22
CA HIS A 60 12.01 -11.49 -22.51
C HIS A 60 10.91 -10.40 -22.55
N ALA A 61 9.76 -10.74 -23.15
CA ALA A 61 8.60 -9.84 -23.15
C ALA A 61 8.09 -9.55 -21.73
N LEU A 62 7.99 -10.59 -20.88
CA LEU A 62 7.60 -10.45 -19.49
C LEU A 62 8.64 -9.61 -18.73
N GLY A 63 9.93 -9.97 -18.79
CA GLY A 63 11.00 -9.26 -18.07
C GLY A 63 11.09 -7.78 -18.43
N HIS A 64 10.98 -7.44 -19.71
CA HIS A 64 10.95 -6.03 -20.15
C HIS A 64 9.71 -5.30 -19.62
N GLY A 65 8.53 -5.96 -19.68
CA GLY A 65 7.28 -5.44 -19.11
C GLY A 65 7.38 -5.21 -17.61
N THR A 66 7.94 -6.17 -16.88
CA THR A 66 8.10 -6.11 -15.41
C THR A 66 9.04 -4.99 -14.97
N ILE A 67 10.19 -4.78 -15.65
CA ILE A 67 11.08 -3.63 -15.35
C ILE A 67 10.35 -2.30 -15.57
N SER A 68 9.63 -2.16 -16.68
CA SER A 68 8.85 -0.96 -16.97
C SER A 68 7.72 -0.76 -15.95
N TYR A 69 7.07 -1.84 -15.54
CA TYR A 69 6.06 -1.84 -14.47
C TYR A 69 6.62 -1.38 -13.13
N LEU A 70 7.76 -1.92 -12.70
CA LEU A 70 8.41 -1.51 -11.45
C LEU A 70 8.79 -0.04 -11.48
N GLN A 71 9.35 0.44 -12.60
CA GLN A 71 9.66 1.86 -12.77
C GLN A 71 8.40 2.72 -12.63
N ALA A 72 7.33 2.39 -13.33
CA ALA A 72 6.06 3.12 -13.28
C ALA A 72 5.44 3.18 -11.87
N VAL A 73 5.45 2.05 -11.16
CA VAL A 73 4.95 1.98 -9.78
C VAL A 73 5.82 2.80 -8.82
N MET A 74 7.12 2.87 -9.04
CA MET A 74 8.04 3.63 -8.19
C MET A 74 8.06 5.14 -8.49
N THR A 75 7.90 5.54 -9.75
CA THR A 75 7.91 6.97 -10.15
C THR A 75 6.55 7.64 -9.98
N PHE A 76 5.46 6.90 -10.16
CA PHE A 76 4.12 7.46 -10.31
C PHE A 76 4.02 8.51 -11.42
N ASP A 77 4.94 8.42 -12.39
CA ASP A 77 4.96 9.32 -13.54
C ASP A 77 3.98 8.85 -14.62
N PRO A 78 3.12 9.73 -15.14
CA PRO A 78 2.16 9.35 -16.19
C PRO A 78 2.82 8.78 -17.44
N THR A 79 4.02 9.25 -17.80
CA THR A 79 4.78 8.77 -18.96
C THR A 79 5.28 7.34 -18.73
N ASP A 80 5.90 7.08 -17.57
CA ASP A 80 6.35 5.74 -17.19
C ASP A 80 5.17 4.76 -17.09
N ILE A 81 4.02 5.21 -16.57
CA ILE A 81 2.79 4.39 -16.50
C ILE A 81 2.32 4.02 -17.91
N GLN A 82 2.31 4.95 -18.86
CA GLN A 82 1.89 4.66 -20.23
C GLN A 82 2.87 3.70 -20.93
N GLU A 83 4.16 3.88 -20.72
CA GLU A 83 5.17 2.98 -21.28
C GLU A 83 5.06 1.57 -20.68
N ALA A 84 4.92 1.44 -19.38
CA ALA A 84 4.69 0.15 -18.73
C ALA A 84 3.45 -0.54 -19.26
N ILE A 85 2.35 0.19 -19.44
CA ILE A 85 1.13 -0.33 -20.04
C ILE A 85 1.37 -0.87 -21.45
N LYS A 86 2.16 -0.18 -22.27
CA LYS A 86 2.52 -0.61 -23.62
C LYS A 86 3.31 -1.93 -23.58
N TRP A 87 4.35 -2.02 -22.75
CA TRP A 87 5.19 -3.21 -22.66
C TRP A 87 4.50 -4.41 -22.04
N ILE A 88 3.64 -4.20 -21.04
CA ILE A 88 2.82 -5.29 -20.50
C ILE A 88 1.78 -5.78 -21.52
N LYS A 89 1.17 -4.90 -22.32
CA LYS A 89 0.33 -5.33 -23.44
C LYS A 89 1.11 -6.20 -24.42
N ASN A 90 2.32 -5.78 -24.79
CA ASN A 90 3.19 -6.57 -25.64
C ASN A 90 3.49 -7.95 -25.03
N SER A 91 3.80 -8.03 -23.73
CA SER A 91 4.02 -9.30 -23.03
C SER A 91 2.78 -10.21 -23.09
N ILE A 92 1.58 -9.67 -22.87
CA ILE A 92 0.33 -10.40 -23.01
C ILE A 92 0.13 -10.92 -24.45
N GLU A 93 0.43 -10.12 -25.46
CA GLU A 93 0.32 -10.48 -26.88
C GLU A 93 1.34 -11.57 -27.27
N VAL A 94 2.59 -11.45 -26.82
CA VAL A 94 3.62 -12.48 -27.03
C VAL A 94 3.19 -13.80 -26.37
N ALA A 95 2.82 -13.76 -25.09
CA ALA A 95 2.37 -14.96 -24.37
C ALA A 95 1.17 -15.63 -25.08
N ASN A 96 0.19 -14.86 -25.57
CA ASN A 96 -0.97 -15.39 -26.29
C ASN A 96 -0.63 -16.09 -27.63
N ARG A 97 0.52 -15.80 -28.24
CA ARG A 97 0.97 -16.51 -29.45
C ARG A 97 1.40 -17.93 -29.14
N PHE A 98 1.98 -18.15 -27.98
CA PHE A 98 2.51 -19.44 -27.53
C PHE A 98 1.52 -20.25 -26.69
N ARG A 99 0.51 -19.61 -26.08
CA ARG A 99 -0.53 -20.31 -25.31
C ARG A 99 -1.35 -21.23 -26.20
N LYS A 100 -1.72 -22.38 -25.68
CA LYS A 100 -2.58 -23.32 -26.40
C LYS A 100 -3.93 -22.72 -26.74
N LYS A 101 -4.24 -22.61 -28.02
CA LYS A 101 -5.53 -22.09 -28.50
C LYS A 101 -6.62 -23.12 -28.22
N THR A 102 -7.56 -22.79 -27.33
CA THR A 102 -8.75 -23.61 -27.10
C THR A 102 -9.84 -23.21 -28.10
N SER A 103 -10.24 -24.15 -28.95
CA SER A 103 -11.40 -23.96 -29.84
C SER A 103 -12.68 -23.72 -29.02
N VAL A 104 -13.58 -22.90 -29.52
CA VAL A 104 -14.88 -22.61 -28.89
C VAL A 104 -15.69 -23.89 -28.66
N MET A 105 -15.57 -24.87 -29.53
CA MET A 105 -16.19 -26.20 -29.37
C MET A 105 -15.65 -27.01 -28.19
N THR A 106 -14.34 -26.84 -27.85
CA THR A 106 -13.75 -27.51 -26.67
C THR A 106 -14.11 -26.79 -25.38
N SER A 107 -14.57 -25.55 -25.40
CA SER A 107 -15.03 -24.82 -24.21
C SER A 107 -16.31 -25.41 -23.61
N MET A 108 -17.24 -25.88 -24.46
CA MET A 108 -18.48 -26.55 -24.00
C MET A 108 -18.20 -27.98 -23.51
N SER A 109 -17.23 -28.68 -24.12
CA SER A 109 -16.84 -30.03 -23.68
C SER A 109 -15.96 -30.03 -22.43
N LYS A 110 -15.24 -28.93 -22.14
CA LYS A 110 -14.45 -28.76 -20.89
C LYS A 110 -15.31 -28.77 -19.62
N MET A 111 -16.60 -28.50 -19.74
CA MET A 111 -17.55 -28.57 -18.63
C MET A 111 -17.88 -30.03 -18.25
N MET A 112 -17.59 -31.01 -19.13
CA MET A 112 -17.89 -32.42 -18.92
C MET A 112 -16.65 -33.33 -18.80
N TRP A 113 -15.45 -32.91 -19.28
CA TRP A 113 -14.26 -33.77 -19.31
C TRP A 113 -13.04 -33.07 -18.68
N LYS A 114 -12.32 -33.77 -17.81
CA LYS A 114 -11.07 -33.29 -17.18
C LYS A 114 -10.04 -32.99 -18.26
N THR A 115 -9.46 -31.79 -18.27
CA THR A 115 -8.45 -31.36 -19.26
C THR A 115 -7.20 -32.23 -19.15
N ASN A 116 -6.77 -32.82 -20.26
CA ASN A 116 -5.51 -33.57 -20.32
C ASN A 116 -4.33 -32.63 -20.56
N TYR A 117 -3.61 -32.25 -19.50
CA TYR A 117 -2.45 -31.37 -19.58
C TYR A 117 -1.19 -32.01 -20.16
N ASN A 118 -1.15 -33.33 -20.33
CA ASN A 118 -0.02 -34.04 -21.00
C ASN A 118 0.08 -33.73 -22.50
N THR A 119 -0.98 -33.13 -23.07
CA THR A 119 -0.99 -32.67 -24.48
C THR A 119 -0.40 -31.29 -24.68
N TYR A 120 0.03 -30.62 -23.61
CA TYR A 120 0.65 -29.28 -23.66
C TYR A 120 2.18 -29.44 -23.75
N THR A 121 2.83 -28.59 -24.57
CA THR A 121 4.28 -28.46 -24.58
C THR A 121 4.77 -27.69 -23.35
N ASP A 122 6.07 -27.72 -23.05
CA ASP A 122 6.66 -26.92 -21.98
C ASP A 122 6.49 -25.44 -22.26
N GLU A 123 6.64 -25.02 -23.52
CA GLU A 123 6.46 -23.63 -23.92
C GLU A 123 5.02 -23.13 -23.75
N GLU A 124 4.00 -23.95 -24.10
CA GLU A 124 2.59 -23.61 -23.91
C GLU A 124 2.24 -23.40 -22.43
N VAL A 125 2.76 -24.22 -21.51
CA VAL A 125 2.49 -24.05 -20.08
C VAL A 125 3.23 -22.85 -19.50
N HIS A 126 4.50 -22.62 -19.89
CA HIS A 126 5.24 -21.43 -19.48
C HIS A 126 4.64 -20.14 -20.03
N ALA A 127 4.05 -20.19 -21.23
CA ALA A 127 3.31 -19.06 -21.80
C ALA A 127 2.05 -18.72 -20.98
N GLU A 128 1.32 -19.73 -20.45
CA GLU A 128 0.19 -19.49 -19.54
C GLU A 128 0.63 -18.79 -18.26
N LEU A 129 1.78 -19.18 -17.69
CA LEU A 129 2.35 -18.56 -16.50
C LEU A 129 2.75 -17.10 -16.75
N CYS A 130 3.51 -16.81 -17.81
CA CYS A 130 3.90 -15.46 -18.18
C CYS A 130 2.69 -14.56 -18.48
N TYR A 131 1.64 -15.13 -19.09
CA TYR A 131 0.38 -14.46 -19.31
C TYR A 131 -0.33 -14.08 -18.00
N ALA A 132 -0.36 -14.99 -17.02
CA ALA A 132 -0.97 -14.75 -15.72
C ALA A 132 -0.26 -13.62 -14.96
N GLU A 133 1.09 -13.60 -14.97
CA GLU A 133 1.90 -12.53 -14.37
C GLU A 133 1.61 -11.17 -15.02
N SER A 134 1.67 -11.11 -16.36
CA SER A 134 1.39 -9.88 -17.11
C SER A 134 -0.03 -9.33 -16.88
N LEU A 135 -1.03 -10.21 -16.69
CA LEU A 135 -2.40 -9.79 -16.37
C LEU A 135 -2.49 -9.14 -14.98
N LEU A 136 -1.77 -9.65 -13.98
CA LEU A 136 -1.75 -9.04 -12.65
C LEU A 136 -1.05 -7.69 -12.65
N GLU A 137 0.13 -7.57 -13.28
CA GLU A 137 0.83 -6.30 -13.47
C GLU A 137 -0.06 -5.27 -14.18
N ARG A 138 -0.74 -5.70 -15.26
CA ARG A 138 -1.68 -4.87 -15.99
C ARG A 138 -2.86 -4.40 -15.15
N ALA A 139 -3.38 -5.27 -14.28
CA ALA A 139 -4.46 -4.95 -13.37
C ALA A 139 -4.04 -3.88 -12.36
N ILE A 140 -2.86 -4.03 -11.75
CA ILE A 140 -2.33 -3.06 -10.78
C ILE A 140 -2.14 -1.69 -11.43
N LEU A 141 -1.54 -1.61 -12.63
CA LEU A 141 -1.41 -0.34 -13.36
C LEU A 141 -2.76 0.29 -13.70
N SER A 142 -3.80 -0.53 -13.93
CA SER A 142 -5.14 0.01 -14.20
C SER A 142 -5.77 0.71 -13.00
N PHE A 143 -5.37 0.35 -11.77
CA PHE A 143 -5.81 1.06 -10.56
C PHE A 143 -5.07 2.38 -10.34
N ILE A 144 -3.83 2.47 -10.85
CA ILE A 144 -2.99 3.66 -10.69
C ILE A 144 -3.33 4.70 -11.77
N GLN A 145 -3.62 4.25 -12.99
CA GLN A 145 -3.79 5.11 -14.16
C GLN A 145 -5.06 5.95 -14.15
N ASP A 146 -6.18 5.41 -13.62
CA ASP A 146 -7.50 5.96 -13.90
C ASP A 146 -8.27 6.39 -12.65
N ASP A 147 -8.73 7.62 -12.66
CA ASP A 147 -9.60 8.22 -11.65
C ASP A 147 -11.06 7.75 -11.72
N ASN A 148 -11.42 6.89 -12.69
CA ASN A 148 -12.81 6.54 -12.96
C ASN A 148 -13.22 5.18 -12.37
N LEU A 149 -14.41 5.12 -11.74
CA LEU A 149 -15.02 3.91 -11.17
C LEU A 149 -15.15 2.76 -12.18
N ILE A 150 -15.44 3.07 -13.47
CA ILE A 150 -15.57 2.07 -14.54
C ILE A 150 -14.25 1.32 -14.74
N ASN A 151 -13.13 2.00 -14.65
CA ASN A 151 -11.80 1.40 -14.83
C ASN A 151 -11.35 0.61 -13.60
N PHE A 152 -11.83 0.98 -12.41
CA PHE A 152 -11.69 0.16 -11.21
C PHE A 152 -12.38 -1.21 -11.38
N ILE A 153 -13.61 -1.25 -11.91
CA ILE A 153 -14.32 -2.50 -12.20
C ILE A 153 -13.56 -3.31 -13.27
N LYS A 154 -13.08 -2.66 -14.34
CA LYS A 154 -12.25 -3.32 -15.37
C LYS A 154 -10.95 -3.89 -14.80
N GLY A 155 -10.33 -3.18 -13.87
CA GLY A 155 -9.16 -3.66 -13.11
C GLY A 155 -9.47 -4.92 -12.32
N GLY A 156 -10.59 -4.94 -11.59
CA GLY A 156 -11.08 -6.12 -10.86
C GLY A 156 -11.31 -7.34 -11.75
N LEU A 157 -11.89 -7.15 -12.94
CA LEU A 157 -12.05 -8.22 -13.92
C LEU A 157 -10.71 -8.76 -14.44
N LYS A 158 -9.70 -7.90 -14.60
CA LYS A 158 -8.35 -8.33 -15.01
C LYS A 158 -7.67 -9.14 -13.91
N ILE A 159 -7.80 -8.73 -12.64
CA ILE A 159 -7.31 -9.53 -11.49
C ILE A 159 -7.97 -10.92 -11.51
N ARG A 160 -9.30 -10.98 -11.72
CA ARG A 160 -10.01 -12.25 -11.81
C ARG A 160 -9.45 -13.14 -12.93
N ASN A 161 -9.19 -12.58 -14.09
CA ASN A 161 -8.62 -13.34 -15.22
C ASN A 161 -7.21 -13.84 -14.90
N GLY A 162 -6.33 -13.01 -14.30
CA GLY A 162 -5.00 -13.40 -13.82
C GLY A 162 -5.07 -14.54 -12.81
N TYR A 163 -5.98 -14.43 -11.82
CA TYR A 163 -6.21 -15.49 -10.83
C TYR A 163 -6.66 -16.82 -11.47
N HIS A 164 -7.57 -16.78 -12.43
CA HIS A 164 -8.01 -17.98 -13.14
C HIS A 164 -6.87 -18.61 -13.96
N SER A 165 -6.01 -17.80 -14.59
CA SER A 165 -4.80 -18.32 -15.26
C SER A 165 -3.85 -18.97 -14.26
N TYR A 166 -3.59 -18.37 -13.09
CA TYR A 166 -2.79 -19.01 -12.05
C TYR A 166 -3.40 -20.30 -11.54
N LYS A 167 -4.73 -20.34 -11.35
CA LYS A 167 -5.42 -21.59 -11.00
C LYS A 167 -5.24 -22.68 -12.05
N SER A 168 -5.25 -22.31 -13.33
CA SER A 168 -4.92 -23.24 -14.43
C SER A 168 -3.46 -23.68 -14.37
N CYS A 169 -2.53 -22.78 -14.06
CA CYS A 169 -1.12 -23.14 -13.89
C CYS A 169 -0.91 -24.12 -12.72
N VAL A 170 -1.61 -23.94 -11.59
CA VAL A 170 -1.59 -24.92 -10.48
C VAL A 170 -2.05 -26.29 -10.95
N GLN A 171 -3.17 -26.36 -11.69
CA GLN A 171 -3.69 -27.63 -12.25
C GLN A 171 -2.71 -28.26 -13.25
N MET A 172 -2.04 -27.45 -14.10
CA MET A 172 -0.99 -27.91 -15.00
C MET A 172 0.18 -28.50 -14.24
N PHE A 173 0.63 -27.84 -13.17
CA PHE A 173 1.73 -28.32 -12.34
C PHE A 173 1.42 -29.67 -11.70
N GLU A 174 0.21 -29.82 -11.14
CA GLU A 174 -0.22 -31.02 -10.40
C GLU A 174 -0.56 -32.23 -11.30
N ASN A 175 -1.13 -31.99 -12.49
CA ASN A 175 -1.75 -33.05 -13.30
C ASN A 175 -1.00 -33.32 -14.62
N ARG A 176 0.23 -32.80 -14.80
CA ARG A 176 1.04 -33.01 -15.99
C ARG A 176 2.25 -33.88 -15.69
N THR A 177 2.56 -34.79 -16.60
CA THR A 177 3.86 -35.48 -16.64
C THR A 177 4.88 -34.57 -17.32
N TRP A 178 5.97 -34.26 -16.62
CA TRP A 178 6.97 -33.31 -17.09
C TRP A 178 8.11 -34.02 -17.81
N PRO A 179 8.40 -33.66 -19.06
CA PRO A 179 9.53 -34.22 -19.80
C PRO A 179 10.88 -33.75 -19.26
N SER A 180 10.95 -32.50 -18.74
CA SER A 180 12.15 -31.87 -18.21
C SER A 180 11.97 -31.52 -16.73
N ALA A 181 12.85 -32.06 -15.86
CA ALA A 181 12.87 -31.73 -14.45
C ALA A 181 13.19 -30.23 -14.22
N ARG A 182 14.09 -29.66 -15.05
CA ARG A 182 14.46 -28.22 -15.00
C ARG A 182 13.27 -27.33 -15.36
N SER A 183 12.56 -27.66 -16.46
CA SER A 183 11.34 -26.94 -16.86
C SER A 183 10.28 -27.00 -15.76
N LYS A 184 10.06 -28.20 -15.17
CA LYS A 184 9.15 -28.37 -14.03
C LYS A 184 9.49 -27.46 -12.85
N GLN A 185 10.76 -27.42 -12.43
CA GLN A 185 11.19 -26.60 -11.29
C GLN A 185 11.00 -25.10 -11.57
N GLN A 186 11.35 -24.62 -12.77
CA GLN A 186 11.14 -23.23 -13.17
C GLN A 186 9.66 -22.86 -13.18
N PHE A 187 8.81 -23.75 -13.70
CA PHE A 187 7.37 -23.55 -13.68
C PHE A 187 6.79 -23.60 -12.26
N GLU A 188 7.22 -24.56 -11.42
CA GLU A 188 6.83 -24.66 -10.01
C GLU A 188 7.13 -23.36 -9.26
N SER A 189 8.35 -22.82 -9.42
CA SER A 189 8.74 -21.59 -8.73
C SER A 189 7.84 -20.41 -9.12
N GLY A 190 7.45 -20.29 -10.39
CA GLY A 190 6.54 -19.24 -10.85
C GLY A 190 5.10 -19.42 -10.37
N VAL A 191 4.59 -20.64 -10.41
CA VAL A 191 3.25 -20.96 -9.89
C VAL A 191 3.16 -20.65 -8.40
N LYS A 192 4.18 -21.05 -7.62
CA LYS A 192 4.22 -20.80 -6.17
C LYS A 192 4.44 -19.33 -5.85
N PHE A 193 5.26 -18.62 -6.61
CA PHE A 193 5.43 -17.17 -6.50
C PHE A 193 4.09 -16.45 -6.66
N GLY A 194 3.39 -16.66 -7.77
CA GLY A 194 2.15 -15.96 -8.06
C GLY A 194 0.99 -16.38 -7.17
N SER A 195 0.73 -17.69 -7.03
CA SER A 195 -0.35 -18.19 -6.18
C SER A 195 -0.07 -17.95 -4.69
N GLY A 196 1.18 -18.07 -4.25
CA GLY A 196 1.60 -17.80 -2.88
C GLY A 196 1.43 -16.33 -2.50
N THR A 197 1.95 -15.42 -3.34
CA THR A 197 1.79 -13.97 -3.14
C THR A 197 0.32 -13.58 -3.13
N PHE A 198 -0.48 -14.11 -4.04
CA PHE A 198 -1.92 -13.82 -4.11
C PHE A 198 -2.65 -14.27 -2.84
N ASN A 199 -2.42 -15.53 -2.39
CA ASN A 199 -3.00 -16.05 -1.15
C ASN A 199 -2.62 -15.19 0.07
N LEU A 200 -1.36 -14.78 0.14
CA LEU A 200 -0.83 -13.95 1.22
C LEU A 200 -1.48 -12.56 1.23
N CYS A 201 -1.49 -11.86 0.09
CA CYS A 201 -2.08 -10.53 -0.03
C CYS A 201 -3.58 -10.52 0.29
N ILE A 202 -4.34 -11.50 -0.26
CA ILE A 202 -5.78 -11.60 0.01
C ILE A 202 -6.04 -11.86 1.50
N SER A 203 -5.23 -12.71 2.15
CA SER A 203 -5.42 -13.04 3.58
C SER A 203 -5.27 -11.84 4.52
N MET A 204 -4.60 -10.76 4.10
CA MET A 204 -4.43 -9.55 4.91
C MET A 204 -5.63 -8.58 4.81
N LEU A 205 -6.58 -8.83 3.89
CA LEU A 205 -7.72 -7.94 3.68
C LEU A 205 -8.79 -8.12 4.76
N PRO A 206 -9.50 -7.05 5.16
CA PRO A 206 -10.59 -7.11 6.13
C PRO A 206 -11.71 -8.06 5.70
N LYS A 207 -12.36 -8.73 6.66
CA LYS A 207 -13.41 -9.74 6.42
C LYS A 207 -14.53 -9.28 5.48
N ARG A 208 -14.90 -8.00 5.49
CA ARG A 208 -15.91 -7.44 4.57
C ARG A 208 -15.46 -7.56 3.12
N ILE A 209 -14.19 -7.24 2.84
CA ILE A 209 -13.60 -7.33 1.50
C ILE A 209 -13.41 -8.80 1.12
N LEU A 210 -12.94 -9.64 2.07
CA LEU A 210 -12.76 -11.09 1.85
C LEU A 210 -14.08 -11.74 1.41
N LYS A 211 -15.21 -11.48 2.10
CA LYS A 211 -16.52 -12.03 1.72
C LYS A 211 -16.95 -11.64 0.31
N LEU A 212 -16.69 -10.38 -0.12
CA LEU A 212 -16.95 -9.94 -1.48
C LEU A 212 -16.06 -10.68 -2.49
N LEU A 213 -14.80 -10.90 -2.15
CA LEU A 213 -13.85 -11.62 -3.00
C LEU A 213 -14.16 -13.11 -3.07
N GLU A 214 -14.60 -13.74 -1.97
CA GLU A 214 -15.06 -15.13 -1.91
C GLU A 214 -16.26 -15.35 -2.81
N PHE A 215 -17.23 -14.43 -2.83
CA PHE A 215 -18.36 -14.47 -3.77
C PHE A 215 -17.93 -14.46 -5.23
N VAL A 216 -16.80 -13.81 -5.57
CA VAL A 216 -16.21 -13.79 -6.92
C VAL A 216 -15.24 -14.98 -7.15
N GLY A 217 -15.08 -15.86 -6.15
CA GLY A 217 -14.29 -17.09 -6.23
C GLY A 217 -12.81 -16.91 -5.81
N PHE A 218 -12.47 -15.85 -5.08
CA PHE A 218 -11.16 -15.65 -4.47
C PHE A 218 -11.16 -16.17 -3.03
N SER A 219 -10.12 -16.89 -2.65
CA SER A 219 -9.88 -17.27 -1.25
C SER A 219 -8.41 -16.96 -0.91
N GLY A 220 -8.18 -16.38 0.26
CA GLY A 220 -6.84 -16.11 0.78
C GLY A 220 -6.51 -17.08 1.91
N ASN A 221 -5.35 -17.72 1.80
CA ASN A 221 -4.84 -18.60 2.85
C ASN A 221 -3.39 -18.21 3.18
N ARG A 222 -3.21 -17.54 4.32
CA ARG A 222 -1.91 -17.03 4.79
C ARG A 222 -0.87 -18.15 4.92
N ILE A 223 -1.23 -19.24 5.59
CA ILE A 223 -0.31 -20.36 5.85
C ILE A 223 0.14 -20.98 4.54
N LYS A 224 -0.82 -21.32 3.66
CA LYS A 224 -0.51 -21.87 2.34
C LYS A 224 0.35 -20.90 1.52
N GLY A 225 0.04 -19.60 1.54
CA GLY A 225 0.81 -18.58 0.82
C GLY A 225 2.27 -18.53 1.25
N LEU A 226 2.53 -18.45 2.57
CA LEU A 226 3.89 -18.44 3.13
C LEU A 226 4.63 -19.75 2.85
N THR A 227 3.99 -20.92 3.06
CA THR A 227 4.60 -22.23 2.80
C THR A 227 5.00 -22.40 1.32
N ASP A 228 4.13 -21.99 0.39
CA ASP A 228 4.42 -22.07 -1.05
C ASP A 228 5.58 -21.14 -1.44
N LEU A 229 5.62 -19.91 -0.92
CA LEU A 229 6.71 -18.96 -1.15
C LEU A 229 8.02 -19.44 -0.54
N GLU A 230 8.02 -19.93 0.70
CA GLU A 230 9.21 -20.44 1.39
C GLU A 230 9.79 -21.65 0.64
N ARG A 231 8.95 -22.56 0.18
CA ARG A 231 9.40 -23.69 -0.64
C ARG A 231 10.06 -23.21 -1.93
N ALA A 232 9.44 -22.24 -2.63
CA ALA A 232 9.97 -21.73 -3.89
C ALA A 232 11.24 -20.89 -3.71
N SER A 233 11.41 -20.21 -2.57
CA SER A 233 12.62 -19.41 -2.29
C SER A 233 13.89 -20.27 -2.18
N LYS A 234 13.74 -21.56 -1.82
CA LYS A 234 14.85 -22.52 -1.66
C LYS A 234 15.24 -23.22 -2.98
N LEU A 235 14.47 -23.03 -4.05
CA LEU A 235 14.76 -23.63 -5.35
C LEU A 235 15.81 -22.81 -6.11
N PRO A 236 16.73 -23.42 -6.92
CA PRO A 236 17.66 -22.70 -7.77
C PRO A 236 16.96 -22.23 -9.06
N CYS A 237 15.98 -21.35 -8.93
CA CYS A 237 15.07 -20.95 -10.01
C CYS A 237 15.00 -19.44 -10.17
N LEU A 238 14.56 -18.98 -11.35
CA LEU A 238 14.42 -17.56 -11.72
C LEU A 238 13.64 -16.76 -10.66
N ARG A 239 12.53 -17.31 -10.13
CA ARG A 239 11.65 -16.57 -9.22
C ARG A 239 11.97 -16.71 -7.74
N SER A 240 13.00 -17.47 -7.39
CA SER A 240 13.36 -17.73 -5.99
C SER A 240 13.76 -16.46 -5.22
N PRO A 241 14.58 -15.53 -5.77
CA PRO A 241 14.85 -14.26 -5.08
C PRO A 241 13.60 -13.43 -4.87
N MET A 242 12.64 -13.46 -5.80
CA MET A 242 11.38 -12.74 -5.70
C MET A 242 10.49 -13.32 -4.58
N CYS A 243 10.48 -14.66 -4.41
CA CYS A 243 9.79 -15.30 -3.29
C CYS A 243 10.38 -14.86 -1.94
N SER A 244 11.72 -14.81 -1.84
CA SER A 244 12.42 -14.30 -0.65
C SER A 244 12.03 -12.86 -0.35
N MET A 245 12.03 -11.97 -1.36
CA MET A 245 11.62 -10.57 -1.20
C MET A 245 10.19 -10.45 -0.69
N VAL A 246 9.24 -11.24 -1.21
CA VAL A 246 7.85 -11.22 -0.76
C VAL A 246 7.72 -11.63 0.69
N ILE A 247 8.39 -12.71 1.12
CA ILE A 247 8.33 -13.19 2.51
C ILE A 247 8.93 -12.14 3.45
N ILE A 248 10.13 -11.63 3.14
CA ILE A 248 10.80 -10.62 3.97
C ILE A 248 9.93 -9.36 4.05
N SER A 249 9.40 -8.89 2.92
CA SER A 249 8.52 -7.72 2.88
C SER A 249 7.22 -7.95 3.65
N TYR A 250 6.66 -9.13 3.61
CA TYR A 250 5.48 -9.46 4.43
C TYR A 250 5.78 -9.31 5.92
N HIS A 251 6.85 -9.92 6.41
CA HIS A 251 7.20 -9.90 7.84
C HIS A 251 7.70 -8.53 8.31
N SER A 252 8.40 -7.76 7.46
CA SER A 252 9.02 -6.48 7.84
C SER A 252 8.20 -5.24 7.50
N ILE A 253 7.29 -5.31 6.51
CA ILE A 253 6.49 -4.18 6.04
C ILE A 253 5.00 -4.48 6.16
N GLY A 254 4.51 -5.59 5.58
CA GLY A 254 3.09 -5.90 5.49
C GLY A 254 2.40 -5.98 6.84
N THR A 255 2.97 -6.72 7.79
CA THR A 255 2.43 -6.85 9.16
C THR A 255 2.45 -5.54 9.94
N TYR A 256 3.41 -4.64 9.65
CA TYR A 256 3.50 -3.32 10.27
C TYR A 256 2.51 -2.32 9.66
N VAL A 257 2.26 -2.39 8.36
CA VAL A 257 1.35 -1.46 7.67
C VAL A 257 -0.13 -1.85 7.88
N PHE A 258 -0.46 -3.14 7.73
CA PHE A 258 -1.84 -3.64 7.72
C PHE A 258 -2.22 -4.45 8.96
N GLY A 259 -1.27 -4.90 9.76
CA GLY A 259 -1.48 -5.78 10.90
C GLY A 259 -1.17 -5.15 12.24
N THR A 260 -0.82 -6.01 13.19
CA THR A 260 -0.45 -5.69 14.57
C THR A 260 1.06 -5.69 14.82
N ALA A 261 1.85 -5.67 13.75
CA ALA A 261 3.32 -5.75 13.78
C ALA A 261 3.84 -7.07 14.40
N ASP A 262 3.17 -8.17 14.05
CA ASP A 262 3.42 -9.54 14.53
C ASP A 262 4.24 -10.37 13.53
N GLY A 263 5.02 -9.72 12.65
CA GLY A 263 5.89 -10.39 11.70
C GLY A 263 7.03 -11.17 12.37
N ASP A 264 7.36 -12.33 11.81
CA ASP A 264 8.52 -13.13 12.23
C ASP A 264 9.80 -12.53 11.64
N ILE A 265 10.47 -11.71 12.45
CA ILE A 265 11.67 -10.98 12.05
C ILE A 265 12.89 -11.90 11.98
N GLU A 266 12.93 -12.93 12.82
CA GLU A 266 14.03 -13.89 12.79
C GLU A 266 14.00 -14.73 11.51
N LEU A 267 12.84 -15.21 11.11
CA LEU A 267 12.66 -15.87 9.81
C LEU A 267 13.03 -14.93 8.64
N ALA A 268 12.63 -13.65 8.73
CA ALA A 268 13.00 -12.66 7.71
C ALA A 268 14.52 -12.48 7.60
N ARG A 269 15.27 -12.44 8.72
CA ARG A 269 16.74 -12.39 8.76
C ARG A 269 17.37 -13.64 8.11
N GLN A 270 16.88 -14.82 8.48
CA GLN A 270 17.37 -16.09 7.94
C GLN A 270 17.20 -16.18 6.41
N ILE A 271 16.09 -15.68 5.88
CA ILE A 271 15.85 -15.66 4.43
C ILE A 271 16.67 -14.55 3.75
N LEU A 272 16.92 -13.45 4.42
CA LEU A 272 17.68 -12.32 3.88
C LEU A 272 19.18 -12.60 3.76
N GLU A 273 19.77 -13.37 4.69
CA GLU A 273 21.20 -13.64 4.74
C GLU A 273 21.78 -14.21 3.43
N PRO A 274 21.23 -15.28 2.83
CA PRO A 274 21.70 -15.77 1.54
C PRO A 274 21.48 -14.76 0.39
N CYS A 275 20.45 -13.92 0.47
CA CYS A 275 20.23 -12.87 -0.53
C CYS A 275 21.34 -11.82 -0.48
N LEU A 276 21.75 -11.37 0.70
CA LEU A 276 22.86 -10.42 0.88
C LEU A 276 24.21 -11.02 0.46
N LYS A 277 24.43 -12.32 0.63
CA LYS A 277 25.63 -13.01 0.11
C LYS A 277 25.69 -12.99 -1.41
N ASN A 278 24.55 -13.20 -2.08
CA ASN A 278 24.47 -13.21 -3.53
C ASN A 278 24.44 -11.79 -4.15
N TYR A 279 23.86 -10.82 -3.43
CA TYR A 279 23.64 -9.45 -3.89
C TYR A 279 24.11 -8.42 -2.82
N PRO A 280 25.41 -8.39 -2.49
CA PRO A 280 25.92 -7.63 -1.33
C PRO A 280 25.73 -6.12 -1.45
N LYS A 281 25.57 -5.58 -2.66
CA LYS A 281 25.28 -4.17 -2.91
C LYS A 281 23.90 -3.94 -3.50
N GLY A 282 23.07 -4.98 -3.57
CA GLY A 282 21.73 -4.89 -4.14
C GLY A 282 20.81 -3.99 -3.30
N VAL A 283 20.38 -2.88 -3.87
CA VAL A 283 19.60 -1.83 -3.19
C VAL A 283 18.35 -2.38 -2.49
N ILE A 284 17.69 -3.37 -3.10
CA ILE A 284 16.46 -3.97 -2.54
C ILE A 284 16.77 -4.74 -1.25
N PHE A 285 17.83 -5.53 -1.23
CA PHE A 285 18.19 -6.33 -0.05
C PHE A 285 18.84 -5.48 1.04
N LEU A 286 19.62 -4.46 0.67
CA LEU A 286 20.11 -3.46 1.62
C LEU A 286 18.96 -2.70 2.28
N PHE A 287 17.95 -2.28 1.52
CA PHE A 287 16.75 -1.65 2.06
C PHE A 287 16.01 -2.56 3.04
N LEU A 288 15.82 -3.83 2.69
CA LEU A 288 15.16 -4.81 3.57
C LEU A 288 15.98 -5.09 4.84
N ALA A 289 17.32 -5.10 4.73
CA ALA A 289 18.22 -5.22 5.89
C ALA A 289 18.08 -4.01 6.83
N ALA A 290 18.10 -2.80 6.28
CA ALA A 290 17.91 -1.56 7.04
C ALA A 290 16.52 -1.54 7.72
N ARG A 291 15.48 -1.95 7.00
CA ARG A 291 14.12 -2.03 7.53
C ARG A 291 13.99 -3.03 8.68
N ILE A 292 14.68 -4.17 8.62
CA ILE A 292 14.71 -5.14 9.73
C ILE A 292 15.37 -4.54 10.98
N GLU A 293 16.44 -3.77 10.84
CA GLU A 293 17.07 -3.09 12.00
C GLU A 293 16.12 -2.01 12.57
N GLU A 294 15.48 -1.23 11.73
CA GLU A 294 14.50 -0.23 12.15
C GLU A 294 13.38 -0.83 13.00
N ILE A 295 12.71 -1.89 12.50
CA ILE A 295 11.61 -2.53 13.23
C ILE A 295 12.07 -3.34 14.44
N SER A 296 13.36 -3.61 14.55
CA SER A 296 14.00 -4.18 15.74
C SER A 296 14.37 -3.12 16.80
N GLY A 297 14.18 -1.83 16.48
CA GLY A 297 14.52 -0.71 17.34
C GLY A 297 16.02 -0.34 17.33
N ASN A 298 16.81 -0.87 16.39
CA ASN A 298 18.23 -0.57 16.20
C ASN A 298 18.36 0.64 15.25
N LEU A 299 17.88 1.81 15.72
CA LEU A 299 17.66 2.97 14.85
C LEU A 299 18.95 3.55 14.25
N ASP A 300 20.06 3.57 15.01
CA ASP A 300 21.34 4.07 14.49
C ASP A 300 21.88 3.16 13.39
N GLU A 301 21.86 1.85 13.62
CA GLU A 301 22.25 0.87 12.60
C GLU A 301 21.33 0.91 11.36
N ALA A 302 20.04 1.12 11.57
CA ALA A 302 19.09 1.29 10.46
C ALA A 302 19.42 2.54 9.62
N ILE A 303 19.72 3.68 10.27
CA ILE A 303 20.11 4.93 9.60
C ILE A 303 21.34 4.70 8.74
N ASP A 304 22.40 4.08 9.31
CA ASP A 304 23.63 3.80 8.56
C ASP A 304 23.38 2.90 7.35
N LYS A 305 22.59 1.82 7.52
CA LYS A 305 22.23 0.93 6.42
C LYS A 305 21.34 1.61 5.34
N PHE A 306 20.42 2.50 5.70
CA PHE A 306 19.67 3.28 4.72
C PHE A 306 20.56 4.24 3.95
N GLN A 307 21.57 4.84 4.60
CA GLN A 307 22.57 5.68 3.94
C GLN A 307 23.45 4.86 2.98
N GLU A 308 23.89 3.66 3.39
CA GLU A 308 24.59 2.72 2.52
C GLU A 308 23.72 2.33 1.32
N CYS A 309 22.43 2.09 1.53
CA CYS A 309 21.47 1.78 0.49
C CYS A 309 21.39 2.92 -0.55
N ILE A 310 21.33 4.19 -0.12
CA ILE A 310 21.35 5.37 -0.99
C ILE A 310 22.66 5.46 -1.77
N ALA A 311 23.79 5.19 -1.13
CA ALA A 311 25.10 5.23 -1.75
C ALA A 311 25.33 4.11 -2.77
N SER A 312 24.61 3.00 -2.68
CA SER A 312 24.82 1.78 -3.47
C SER A 312 24.50 1.93 -4.97
N GLN A 313 23.63 2.88 -5.36
CA GLN A 313 23.23 3.13 -6.74
C GLN A 313 22.69 4.55 -6.93
N GLN A 314 22.76 5.07 -8.16
CA GLN A 314 22.28 6.41 -8.54
C GLN A 314 21.33 6.40 -9.74
N GLU A 315 21.12 5.25 -10.37
CA GLU A 315 20.34 5.13 -11.61
C GLU A 315 18.83 5.27 -11.34
N TRP A 316 18.33 4.62 -10.28
CA TRP A 316 16.92 4.69 -9.88
C TRP A 316 16.76 5.45 -8.56
N ARG A 317 16.68 6.76 -8.64
CA ARG A 317 16.53 7.65 -7.47
C ARG A 317 15.27 7.36 -6.62
N GLN A 318 14.31 6.66 -7.17
CA GLN A 318 13.11 6.24 -6.44
C GLN A 318 13.42 5.35 -5.24
N PHE A 319 14.50 4.56 -5.30
CA PHE A 319 14.99 3.83 -4.13
C PHE A 319 15.50 4.76 -3.03
N HIS A 320 16.08 5.92 -3.39
CA HIS A 320 16.45 6.94 -2.40
C HIS A 320 15.21 7.50 -1.70
N HIS A 321 14.10 7.70 -2.43
CA HIS A 321 12.85 8.20 -1.83
C HIS A 321 12.28 7.20 -0.80
N LEU A 322 12.38 5.89 -1.03
CA LEU A 322 12.03 4.88 -0.04
C LEU A 322 12.92 4.99 1.20
N CYS A 323 14.23 5.16 1.01
CA CYS A 323 15.16 5.35 2.12
C CYS A 323 14.89 6.67 2.86
N TYR A 324 14.60 7.78 2.17
CA TYR A 324 14.25 9.05 2.83
C TYR A 324 12.98 8.92 3.66
N TRP A 325 12.00 8.13 3.21
CA TRP A 325 10.79 7.84 3.98
C TRP A 325 11.11 7.11 5.28
N GLU A 326 11.93 6.08 5.26
CA GLU A 326 12.29 5.34 6.46
C GLU A 326 13.27 6.13 7.36
N LEU A 327 14.23 6.88 6.80
CA LEU A 327 15.10 7.78 7.54
C LEU A 327 14.31 8.86 8.29
N MET A 328 13.29 9.43 7.65
CA MET A 328 12.35 10.35 8.29
C MET A 328 11.72 9.72 9.54
N TRP A 329 11.28 8.48 9.46
CA TRP A 329 10.70 7.77 10.59
C TRP A 329 11.74 7.39 11.64
N CYS A 330 12.94 6.91 11.26
CA CYS A 330 14.04 6.63 12.22
C CYS A 330 14.37 7.85 13.07
N HIS A 331 14.48 9.03 12.46
CA HIS A 331 14.71 10.28 13.21
C HIS A 331 13.49 10.68 14.05
N ALA A 332 12.27 10.50 13.55
CA ALA A 332 11.04 10.76 14.32
C ALA A 332 10.96 9.84 15.57
N TYR A 333 11.33 8.56 15.47
CA TYR A 333 11.39 7.63 16.61
C TYR A 333 12.44 8.01 17.65
N LYS A 334 13.52 8.66 17.22
CA LYS A 334 14.55 9.24 18.10
C LYS A 334 14.14 10.61 18.67
N LEU A 335 12.95 11.13 18.32
CA LEU A 335 12.47 12.48 18.62
C LEU A 335 13.38 13.58 18.03
N ASP A 336 14.19 13.25 17.03
CA ASP A 336 15.00 14.21 16.27
C ASP A 336 14.14 14.86 15.18
N TRP A 337 13.30 15.79 15.63
CA TRP A 337 12.32 16.46 14.79
C TRP A 337 12.92 17.27 13.63
N PRO A 338 14.05 17.99 13.81
CA PRO A 338 14.68 18.70 12.71
C PRO A 338 15.10 17.78 11.56
N MET A 339 15.75 16.66 11.87
CA MET A 339 16.17 15.71 10.84
C MET A 339 14.98 15.00 10.20
N ALA A 340 13.96 14.64 10.98
CA ALA A 340 12.72 14.09 10.44
C ALA A 340 12.06 15.07 9.44
N ALA A 341 11.96 16.35 9.79
CA ALA A 341 11.43 17.39 8.91
C ALA A 341 12.30 17.60 7.65
N GLN A 342 13.62 17.47 7.75
CA GLN A 342 14.53 17.58 6.62
C GLN A 342 14.32 16.46 5.59
N TYR A 343 14.17 15.20 6.04
CA TYR A 343 13.86 14.09 5.15
C TYR A 343 12.45 14.19 4.55
N ALA A 344 11.47 14.68 5.32
CA ALA A 344 10.14 14.99 4.79
C ALA A 344 10.22 16.06 3.68
N ASN A 345 11.05 17.10 3.83
CA ASN A 345 11.28 18.13 2.81
C ASN A 345 11.90 17.54 1.55
N LYS A 346 12.91 16.66 1.65
CA LYS A 346 13.48 15.96 0.49
C LYS A 346 12.41 15.21 -0.29
N LEU A 347 11.49 14.54 0.41
CA LEU A 347 10.35 13.86 -0.22
C LEU A 347 9.38 14.84 -0.88
N CYS A 348 9.13 16.02 -0.29
CA CYS A 348 8.34 17.08 -0.91
C CYS A 348 8.94 17.55 -2.25
N GLU A 349 10.26 17.66 -2.31
CA GLU A 349 10.97 18.16 -3.48
C GLU A 349 11.06 17.08 -4.57
N GLU A 350 11.48 15.87 -4.23
CA GLU A 350 11.90 14.86 -5.19
C GLU A 350 10.82 13.82 -5.52
N SER A 351 9.93 13.48 -4.57
CA SER A 351 8.95 12.39 -4.75
C SER A 351 7.60 12.90 -5.25
N ARG A 352 6.96 12.13 -6.14
CA ARG A 352 5.61 12.43 -6.67
C ARG A 352 4.49 11.65 -5.99
N TRP A 353 4.81 10.75 -5.05
CA TRP A 353 3.83 9.81 -4.50
C TRP A 353 2.67 10.48 -3.76
N SER A 354 2.95 11.35 -2.80
CA SER A 354 1.92 12.10 -2.07
C SER A 354 2.49 13.36 -1.42
N LYS A 355 2.55 14.43 -2.20
CA LYS A 355 3.06 15.72 -1.71
C LYS A 355 2.24 16.25 -0.53
N ALA A 356 0.93 15.99 -0.49
CA ALA A 356 0.09 16.39 0.63
C ALA A 356 0.52 15.74 1.96
N ILE A 357 0.83 14.42 1.95
CA ILE A 357 1.31 13.71 3.14
C ILE A 357 2.68 14.23 3.54
N TYR A 358 3.61 14.39 2.62
CA TYR A 358 4.98 14.84 2.92
C TYR A 358 5.01 16.26 3.52
N HIS A 359 4.26 17.21 2.95
CA HIS A 359 4.15 18.57 3.52
C HIS A 359 3.51 18.55 4.90
N HIS A 360 2.47 17.74 5.10
CA HIS A 360 1.87 17.58 6.42
C HIS A 360 2.85 17.02 7.45
N GLN A 361 3.65 16.00 7.09
CA GLN A 361 4.69 15.43 7.95
C GLN A 361 5.79 16.45 8.27
N GLN A 362 6.29 17.16 7.25
CA GLN A 362 7.29 18.22 7.43
C GLN A 362 6.82 19.27 8.42
N ALA A 363 5.63 19.84 8.22
CA ALA A 363 5.06 20.85 9.10
C ALA A 363 4.84 20.30 10.53
N SER A 364 4.34 19.06 10.64
CA SER A 364 4.11 18.41 11.94
C SER A 364 5.41 18.19 12.72
N PHE A 365 6.49 17.76 12.07
CA PHE A 365 7.77 17.57 12.73
C PHE A 365 8.41 18.91 13.12
N LEU A 366 8.34 19.94 12.27
CA LEU A 366 8.78 21.29 12.62
C LEU A 366 7.99 21.84 13.81
N ALA A 367 6.68 21.55 13.90
CA ALA A 367 5.85 21.96 15.02
C ALA A 367 6.19 21.26 16.34
N MET A 368 6.88 20.13 16.33
CA MET A 368 7.39 19.45 17.53
C MET A 368 8.72 20.03 18.03
N HIS A 369 9.45 20.77 17.20
CA HIS A 369 10.75 21.33 17.57
C HIS A 369 10.58 22.60 18.43
N LEU A 370 11.31 22.68 19.53
CA LEU A 370 11.30 23.80 20.47
C LEU A 370 12.70 24.34 20.70
N PRO A 371 12.90 25.65 20.97
CA PRO A 371 11.91 26.73 20.95
C PRO A 371 11.53 27.16 19.54
N ARG A 372 10.28 27.61 19.33
CA ARG A 372 9.79 28.13 18.04
C ARG A 372 9.97 29.64 17.98
N THR A 373 10.62 30.11 16.92
CA THR A 373 10.66 31.53 16.57
C THR A 373 9.43 31.89 15.72
N ASP A 374 9.06 33.17 15.63
CA ASP A 374 7.98 33.63 14.78
C ASP A 374 8.18 33.22 13.30
N ALA A 375 9.41 33.27 12.81
CA ALA A 375 9.78 32.81 11.48
C ALA A 375 9.52 31.28 11.29
N CYS A 376 9.79 30.47 12.32
CA CYS A 376 9.49 29.05 12.30
C CYS A 376 7.97 28.80 12.27
N ILE A 377 7.21 29.53 13.09
CA ILE A 377 5.73 29.46 13.11
C ILE A 377 5.16 29.85 11.75
N GLN A 378 5.65 30.92 11.14
CA GLN A 378 5.21 31.34 9.82
C GLN A 378 5.51 30.28 8.76
N ASN A 379 6.71 29.71 8.75
CA ASN A 379 7.07 28.64 7.84
C ASN A 379 6.16 27.41 8.00
N ILE A 380 5.86 27.01 9.23
CA ILE A 380 4.92 25.89 9.50
C ILE A 380 3.53 26.20 8.91
N ASN A 381 3.03 27.42 9.11
CA ASN A 381 1.74 27.85 8.56
C ASN A 381 1.74 27.84 7.04
N ASP A 382 2.81 28.33 6.41
CA ASP A 382 2.95 28.37 4.94
C ASP A 382 2.98 26.94 4.35
N ILE A 383 3.61 25.99 5.04
CA ILE A 383 3.63 24.58 4.62
C ILE A 383 2.22 23.96 4.76
N TYR A 384 1.55 24.17 5.90
CA TYR A 384 0.19 23.64 6.11
C TYR A 384 -0.82 24.23 5.12
N ALA A 385 -0.67 25.50 4.75
CA ALA A 385 -1.55 26.15 3.78
C ALA A 385 -1.52 25.51 2.39
N LYS A 386 -0.38 24.90 2.00
CA LYS A 386 -0.23 24.18 0.72
C LYS A 386 -0.90 22.80 0.71
N VAL A 387 -1.05 22.14 1.87
CA VAL A 387 -1.51 20.74 1.96
C VAL A 387 -2.86 20.49 1.27
N PRO A 388 -3.92 21.33 1.40
CA PRO A 388 -5.20 21.08 0.75
C PRO A 388 -5.12 21.03 -0.79
N GLU A 389 -4.26 21.87 -1.39
CA GLU A 389 -4.10 21.98 -2.85
C GLU A 389 -3.33 20.81 -3.45
N LEU A 390 -2.47 20.16 -2.65
CA LEU A 390 -1.63 19.05 -3.06
C LEU A 390 -2.33 17.69 -2.99
N LYS A 391 -3.60 17.66 -2.58
CA LYS A 391 -4.38 16.42 -2.43
C LYS A 391 -4.58 15.73 -3.77
N GLN A 392 -4.22 14.47 -3.83
CA GLN A 392 -4.36 13.61 -5.01
C GLN A 392 -5.60 12.71 -4.91
N ARG A 393 -6.01 12.19 -6.07
CA ARG A 393 -7.05 11.16 -6.18
C ARG A 393 -6.47 9.94 -6.88
N ILE A 394 -6.80 8.75 -6.38
CA ILE A 394 -6.49 7.48 -7.03
C ILE A 394 -7.84 6.79 -7.30
N ALA A 395 -8.08 6.38 -8.54
CA ALA A 395 -9.35 5.79 -8.97
C ALA A 395 -10.59 6.67 -8.61
N GLY A 396 -10.45 8.00 -8.76
CA GLY A 396 -11.51 8.98 -8.46
C GLY A 396 -11.77 9.21 -6.96
N LYS A 397 -11.09 8.47 -6.08
CA LYS A 397 -11.27 8.59 -4.62
C LYS A 397 -10.05 9.23 -3.97
N SER A 398 -10.30 10.14 -3.03
CA SER A 398 -9.23 10.71 -2.21
C SER A 398 -8.64 9.66 -1.29
N ILE A 399 -7.32 9.64 -1.19
CA ILE A 399 -6.57 8.74 -0.30
C ILE A 399 -6.94 9.09 1.16
N PRO A 400 -7.32 8.11 2.02
CA PRO A 400 -7.73 8.40 3.39
C PRO A 400 -6.68 9.17 4.20
N MET A 401 -5.38 8.87 4.01
CA MET A 401 -4.28 9.56 4.68
C MET A 401 -4.14 11.01 4.22
N GLU A 402 -4.42 11.32 2.94
CA GLU A 402 -4.43 12.70 2.47
C GLU A 402 -5.64 13.49 2.99
N LYS A 403 -6.82 12.85 3.10
CA LYS A 403 -7.98 13.47 3.77
C LYS A 403 -7.62 13.82 5.23
N PHE A 404 -6.95 12.92 5.92
CA PHE A 404 -6.46 13.17 7.27
C PHE A 404 -5.49 14.36 7.31
N ALA A 405 -4.45 14.36 6.46
CA ALA A 405 -3.48 15.46 6.38
C ALA A 405 -4.15 16.82 6.11
N VAL A 406 -5.09 16.88 5.17
CA VAL A 406 -5.85 18.10 4.85
C VAL A 406 -6.67 18.59 6.04
N ASN A 407 -7.37 17.69 6.75
CA ASN A 407 -8.19 18.10 7.90
C ASN A 407 -7.32 18.57 9.06
N LYS A 408 -6.18 17.94 9.30
CA LYS A 408 -5.21 18.37 10.31
C LYS A 408 -4.56 19.72 9.97
N ALA A 409 -4.20 19.92 8.71
CA ALA A 409 -3.69 21.20 8.24
C ALA A 409 -4.72 22.33 8.44
N LYS A 410 -6.00 22.10 8.10
CA LYS A 410 -7.08 23.07 8.35
C LYS A 410 -7.27 23.36 9.84
N LYS A 411 -7.27 22.33 10.70
CA LYS A 411 -7.34 22.49 12.17
C LYS A 411 -6.21 23.36 12.67
N HIS A 412 -4.97 23.10 12.21
CA HIS A 412 -3.80 23.86 12.61
C HIS A 412 -3.89 25.34 12.21
N LEU A 413 -4.30 25.64 10.97
CA LEU A 413 -4.41 27.02 10.48
C LEU A 413 -5.45 27.86 11.25
N ILE A 414 -6.44 27.21 11.88
CA ILE A 414 -7.46 27.89 12.69
C ILE A 414 -7.00 28.07 14.14
N HIS A 415 -6.34 27.07 14.73
CA HIS A 415 -6.13 26.96 16.17
C HIS A 415 -4.66 26.94 16.61
N GLY A 416 -3.71 26.78 15.66
CA GLY A 416 -2.31 26.53 15.97
C GLY A 416 -2.04 25.11 16.49
N THR A 417 -0.79 24.85 16.92
CA THR A 417 -0.34 23.57 17.45
C THR A 417 0.48 23.69 18.75
N GLU A 418 0.27 24.76 19.51
CA GLU A 418 1.16 25.05 20.68
C GLU A 418 1.25 23.90 21.68
N ASN A 419 0.14 23.19 21.91
CA ASN A 419 0.03 22.11 22.89
C ASN A 419 -0.32 20.76 22.25
N SER A 420 -0.16 20.62 20.94
CA SER A 420 -0.54 19.40 20.22
C SER A 420 0.68 18.51 19.94
N LEU A 421 0.55 17.23 20.16
CA LEU A 421 1.58 16.20 19.92
C LEU A 421 1.52 15.67 18.48
N VAL A 422 1.43 16.54 17.48
CA VAL A 422 1.21 16.19 16.06
C VAL A 422 2.24 15.23 15.48
N GLY A 423 3.51 15.32 15.89
CA GLY A 423 4.55 14.38 15.45
C GLY A 423 4.36 12.98 16.07
N LEU A 424 4.00 12.89 17.35
CA LEU A 424 3.66 11.61 17.99
C LEU A 424 2.35 11.03 17.47
N GLU A 425 1.38 11.87 17.13
CA GLU A 425 0.16 11.46 16.43
C GLU A 425 0.49 10.76 15.10
N LEU A 426 1.41 11.32 14.31
CA LEU A 426 1.87 10.70 13.08
C LEU A 426 2.55 9.35 13.33
N ILE A 427 3.44 9.27 14.32
CA ILE A 427 4.08 8.00 14.71
C ILE A 427 2.99 6.95 15.04
N TYR A 428 1.95 7.33 15.78
CA TYR A 428 0.84 6.44 16.11
C TYR A 428 0.05 6.02 14.87
N ILE A 429 -0.37 6.96 14.06
CA ILE A 429 -1.18 6.70 12.87
C ILE A 429 -0.41 5.80 11.88
N TRP A 430 0.90 5.94 11.76
CA TRP A 430 1.74 5.08 10.91
C TRP A 430 2.25 3.80 11.61
N ASN A 431 1.68 3.45 12.78
CA ASN A 431 1.98 2.24 13.55
C ASN A 431 3.39 2.16 14.15
N GLY A 432 4.08 3.30 14.29
CA GLY A 432 5.47 3.37 14.77
C GLY A 432 5.64 3.04 16.26
N PHE A 433 4.58 3.09 17.08
CA PHE A 433 4.67 2.70 18.49
C PHE A 433 5.07 1.24 18.70
N SER A 434 4.80 0.36 17.73
CA SER A 434 5.29 -1.02 17.75
C SER A 434 6.82 -1.11 17.62
N ILE A 435 7.45 -0.11 17.00
CA ILE A 435 8.91 0.01 16.87
C ILE A 435 9.48 0.64 18.13
N LEU A 436 8.89 1.73 18.61
CA LEU A 436 9.28 2.35 19.90
C LEU A 436 9.25 1.35 21.05
N ALA A 437 8.29 0.42 21.02
CA ALA A 437 8.11 -0.62 22.03
C ALA A 437 9.25 -1.65 22.10
N LYS A 438 10.15 -1.68 21.12
CA LYS A 438 11.28 -2.62 21.11
C LYS A 438 12.36 -2.28 22.16
N LYS A 439 12.47 -0.99 22.53
CA LYS A 439 13.42 -0.52 23.54
C LYS A 439 12.76 0.48 24.48
N LYS A 440 12.97 0.33 25.79
CA LYS A 440 12.42 1.25 26.80
C LYS A 440 12.96 2.67 26.63
N GLU A 441 14.21 2.78 26.22
CA GLU A 441 14.92 4.04 25.98
C GLU A 441 14.25 4.90 24.89
N LEU A 442 13.47 4.27 23.98
CA LEU A 442 12.67 4.97 22.98
C LEU A 442 11.28 5.38 23.50
N LEU A 443 10.72 4.63 24.46
CA LEU A 443 9.38 4.89 25.00
C LEU A 443 9.40 5.91 26.16
N GLU A 444 10.43 5.90 27.01
CA GLU A 444 10.50 6.76 28.20
C GLU A 444 10.44 8.26 27.84
N PRO A 445 11.21 8.76 26.83
CA PRO A 445 11.10 10.15 26.41
C PRO A 445 9.70 10.51 25.88
N VAL A 446 9.01 9.58 25.21
CA VAL A 446 7.63 9.76 24.74
C VAL A 446 6.67 9.91 25.92
N LEU A 447 6.83 9.10 26.98
CA LEU A 447 6.03 9.23 28.20
C LEU A 447 6.24 10.59 28.85
N LEU A 448 7.48 11.02 29.03
CA LEU A 448 7.80 12.33 29.61
C LEU A 448 7.19 13.48 28.80
N LEU A 449 7.28 13.42 27.46
CA LEU A 449 6.72 14.43 26.58
C LEU A 449 5.19 14.49 26.67
N THR A 450 4.52 13.34 26.70
CA THR A 450 3.06 13.29 26.87
C THR A 450 2.60 13.80 28.23
N GLU A 451 3.32 13.48 29.30
CA GLU A 451 3.02 13.95 30.66
C GLU A 451 3.23 15.46 30.81
N ALA A 452 4.32 15.99 30.26
CA ALA A 452 4.59 17.44 30.25
C ALA A 452 3.49 18.20 29.51
N THR A 453 3.07 17.70 28.35
CA THR A 453 1.98 18.30 27.56
C THR A 453 0.66 18.26 28.34
N LEU A 454 0.31 17.14 28.98
CA LEU A 454 -0.89 17.04 29.81
C LEU A 454 -0.85 18.00 31.01
N GLN A 455 0.30 18.21 31.65
CA GLN A 455 0.46 19.19 32.72
C GLN A 455 0.24 20.60 32.23
N GLN A 456 0.78 20.95 31.05
CA GLN A 456 0.59 22.26 30.43
C GLN A 456 -0.87 22.50 30.06
N LEU A 457 -1.55 21.53 29.42
CA LEU A 457 -2.97 21.61 29.09
C LEU A 457 -3.86 21.80 30.35
N LYS A 458 -3.51 21.11 31.46
CA LYS A 458 -4.24 21.29 32.74
C LYS A 458 -4.07 22.70 33.31
N LYS A 459 -2.89 23.33 33.19
CA LYS A 459 -2.65 24.69 33.64
C LYS A 459 -3.45 25.72 32.83
N THR A 460 -3.60 25.49 31.52
CA THR A 460 -4.33 26.39 30.64
C THR A 460 -5.86 26.20 30.71
N LYS A 461 -6.36 25.14 31.34
CA LYS A 461 -7.81 24.84 31.49
C LYS A 461 -8.62 25.97 32.14
N GLY A 462 -7.99 26.87 32.90
CA GLY A 462 -8.64 27.99 33.62
C GLY A 462 -8.56 29.36 32.94
N SER A 463 -7.71 29.53 31.91
CA SER A 463 -7.51 30.80 31.22
C SER A 463 -8.37 30.91 29.96
N ALA A 464 -8.42 32.09 29.33
CA ALA A 464 -9.21 32.42 28.13
C ALA A 464 -8.97 31.48 26.92
N SER A 465 -7.96 30.58 27.00
CA SER A 465 -7.69 29.49 26.04
C SER A 465 -8.82 28.44 25.94
N ARG A 466 -9.86 28.48 26.80
CA ARG A 466 -11.11 27.71 26.62
C ARG A 466 -11.88 28.03 25.35
N SER A 467 -11.60 29.19 24.75
CA SER A 467 -12.25 29.63 23.50
C SER A 467 -11.61 29.00 22.26
N SER A 468 -10.42 28.35 22.35
CA SER A 468 -9.93 27.52 21.27
C SER A 468 -10.66 26.15 21.34
N GLY A 469 -11.56 25.88 20.41
CA GLY A 469 -12.38 24.65 20.37
C GLY A 469 -11.61 23.34 20.23
N CYS A 470 -10.32 23.31 20.55
CA CYS A 470 -9.41 22.15 20.39
C CYS A 470 -8.88 21.57 21.69
N TYR A 471 -9.19 22.15 22.85
CA TYR A 471 -8.64 21.68 24.13
C TYR A 471 -8.87 20.17 24.36
N TRP A 472 -10.12 19.72 24.16
CA TRP A 472 -10.46 18.32 24.40
C TRP A 472 -9.87 17.36 23.35
N ASP A 473 -9.71 17.84 22.11
CA ASP A 473 -9.03 17.09 21.07
C ASP A 473 -7.56 16.86 21.41
N ASP A 474 -6.83 17.93 21.82
CA ASP A 474 -5.41 17.83 22.17
C ASP A 474 -5.18 17.07 23.49
N TYR A 475 -6.07 17.27 24.49
CA TYR A 475 -6.07 16.52 25.74
C TYR A 475 -6.29 15.02 25.49
N SER A 476 -7.31 14.65 24.72
CA SER A 476 -7.63 13.25 24.42
C SER A 476 -6.56 12.59 23.56
N LEU A 477 -5.92 13.34 22.62
CA LEU A 477 -4.77 12.85 21.89
C LEU A 477 -3.60 12.54 22.84
N ALA A 478 -3.25 13.45 23.73
CA ALA A 478 -2.17 13.25 24.69
C ALA A 478 -2.45 12.07 25.64
N MET A 479 -3.72 11.92 26.09
CA MET A 479 -4.16 10.76 26.89
C MET A 479 -4.08 9.44 26.13
N LEU A 480 -4.49 9.41 24.86
CA LEU A 480 -4.37 8.22 24.01
C LEU A 480 -2.91 7.81 23.87
N LEU A 481 -2.02 8.75 23.50
CA LEU A 481 -0.59 8.49 23.31
C LEU A 481 0.09 8.05 24.62
N LYS A 482 -0.27 8.67 25.75
CA LYS A 482 0.18 8.23 27.08
C LYS A 482 -0.28 6.81 27.39
N GLY A 483 -1.55 6.48 27.14
CA GLY A 483 -2.10 5.15 27.35
C GLY A 483 -1.39 4.08 26.55
N ILE A 484 -1.09 4.35 25.27
CA ILE A 484 -0.34 3.45 24.39
C ILE A 484 1.08 3.23 24.94
N THR A 485 1.76 4.31 25.30
CA THR A 485 3.12 4.25 25.87
C THR A 485 3.13 3.42 27.15
N LEU A 486 2.17 3.64 28.05
CA LEU A 486 2.04 2.88 29.31
C LEU A 486 1.73 1.40 29.07
N ARG A 487 0.89 1.08 28.09
CA ARG A 487 0.61 -0.31 27.68
C ARG A 487 1.90 -1.04 27.29
N TYR A 488 2.74 -0.41 26.47
CA TYR A 488 4.03 -0.98 26.04
C TYR A 488 5.08 -0.98 27.17
N LEU A 489 5.00 -0.09 28.17
CA LEU A 489 5.81 -0.10 29.37
C LEU A 489 5.28 -1.08 30.45
N SER A 490 4.33 -1.95 30.12
CA SER A 490 3.75 -2.95 31.02
C SER A 490 3.09 -2.33 32.28
N ARG A 491 2.40 -1.19 32.08
CA ARG A 491 1.59 -0.50 33.12
C ARG A 491 0.10 -0.55 32.79
N PRO A 492 -0.55 -1.76 32.79
CA PRO A 492 -1.87 -1.96 32.22
C PRO A 492 -2.97 -1.13 32.87
N SER A 493 -3.02 -1.05 34.21
CA SER A 493 -4.07 -0.29 34.90
C SER A 493 -4.03 1.20 34.59
N GLN A 494 -2.82 1.78 34.45
CA GLN A 494 -2.68 3.18 34.09
C GLN A 494 -3.05 3.42 32.60
N ALA A 495 -2.72 2.48 31.72
CA ALA A 495 -3.09 2.54 30.30
C ALA A 495 -4.61 2.45 30.14
N GLU A 496 -5.27 1.54 30.88
CA GLU A 496 -6.72 1.36 30.88
C GLU A 496 -7.43 2.65 31.25
N LEU A 497 -7.03 3.32 32.35
CA LEU A 497 -7.57 4.62 32.77
C LEU A 497 -7.41 5.69 31.70
N CYS A 498 -6.26 5.75 31.01
CA CYS A 498 -6.05 6.71 29.93
C CYS A 498 -7.02 6.48 28.76
N PHE A 499 -7.24 5.23 28.35
CA PHE A 499 -8.16 4.92 27.24
C PHE A 499 -9.61 5.18 27.62
N GLN A 500 -10.03 4.85 28.85
CA GLN A 500 -11.36 5.14 29.37
C GLN A 500 -11.64 6.64 29.43
N GLU A 501 -10.65 7.44 29.85
CA GLU A 501 -10.75 8.91 29.85
C GLU A 501 -11.00 9.47 28.44
N VAL A 502 -10.26 8.96 27.41
CA VAL A 502 -10.50 9.36 26.01
C VAL A 502 -11.92 9.01 25.56
N ILE A 503 -12.40 7.80 25.90
CA ILE A 503 -13.75 7.36 25.52
C ILE A 503 -14.82 8.23 26.20
N SER A 504 -14.62 8.63 27.47
CA SER A 504 -15.57 9.47 28.23
C SER A 504 -15.69 10.86 27.65
N ASN A 505 -14.65 11.39 26.98
CA ASN A 505 -14.61 12.72 26.38
C ASN A 505 -15.26 12.81 24.98
N GLU A 506 -15.95 11.75 24.50
CA GLU A 506 -16.52 11.70 23.13
C GLU A 506 -17.39 12.91 22.77
N ARG A 507 -18.16 13.44 23.73
CA ARG A 507 -19.08 14.55 23.48
C ARG A 507 -18.39 15.91 23.37
N ASP A 508 -17.17 16.01 23.91
CA ASP A 508 -16.40 17.25 23.98
C ASP A 508 -15.40 17.37 22.82
N LEU A 509 -15.24 16.32 21.99
CA LEU A 509 -14.39 16.33 20.80
C LEU A 509 -15.07 17.11 19.66
N HIS A 510 -14.30 17.98 19.00
CA HIS A 510 -14.80 18.83 17.92
C HIS A 510 -14.24 18.42 16.53
N TYR A 511 -12.99 17.98 16.45
CA TYR A 511 -12.29 17.69 15.20
C TYR A 511 -11.83 16.23 15.10
N ASP A 512 -11.29 15.68 16.17
CA ASP A 512 -10.56 14.42 16.16
C ASP A 512 -11.41 13.24 16.69
N HIS A 513 -12.65 13.11 16.18
CA HIS A 513 -13.59 12.06 16.59
C HIS A 513 -13.03 10.64 16.40
N TYR A 514 -11.98 10.44 15.59
CA TYR A 514 -11.32 9.15 15.44
C TYR A 514 -10.64 8.67 16.74
N LEU A 515 -10.31 9.56 17.69
CA LEU A 515 -9.63 9.22 18.94
C LEU A 515 -10.41 8.19 19.77
N VAL A 516 -11.74 8.30 19.78
CA VAL A 516 -12.61 7.39 20.56
C VAL A 516 -12.58 5.94 20.04
N PRO A 517 -12.88 5.65 18.77
CA PRO A 517 -12.79 4.28 18.27
C PRO A 517 -11.35 3.73 18.30
N TYR A 518 -10.32 4.58 18.17
CA TYR A 518 -8.94 4.16 18.33
C TYR A 518 -8.59 3.83 19.79
N ALA A 519 -9.07 4.61 20.78
CA ALA A 519 -8.93 4.27 22.21
C ALA A 519 -9.66 2.97 22.57
N THR A 520 -10.84 2.75 22.00
CA THR A 520 -11.60 1.49 22.16
C THR A 520 -10.83 0.29 21.58
N LEU A 521 -10.18 0.46 20.41
CA LEU A 521 -9.29 -0.56 19.84
C LEU A 521 -8.11 -0.86 20.77
N GLU A 522 -7.41 0.19 21.25
CA GLU A 522 -6.24 0.04 22.12
C GLU A 522 -6.59 -0.63 23.45
N LEU A 523 -7.79 -0.38 23.98
CA LEU A 523 -8.31 -1.07 25.15
C LEU A 523 -8.56 -2.56 24.87
N GLY A 524 -9.13 -2.89 23.72
CA GLY A 524 -9.27 -4.27 23.27
C GLY A 524 -7.92 -4.98 23.06
N LEU A 525 -6.91 -4.27 22.53
CA LEU A 525 -5.54 -4.79 22.39
C LEU A 525 -4.84 -4.96 23.74
N LEU A 526 -5.10 -4.06 24.71
CA LEU A 526 -4.60 -4.17 26.07
C LEU A 526 -5.10 -5.46 26.72
N TYR A 527 -6.42 -5.71 26.67
CA TYR A 527 -7.00 -6.92 27.23
C TYR A 527 -6.52 -8.19 26.53
N LEU A 528 -6.36 -8.15 25.21
CA LEU A 528 -5.79 -9.27 24.44
C LEU A 528 -4.33 -9.58 24.82
N GLN A 529 -3.55 -8.55 25.14
CA GLN A 529 -2.16 -8.69 25.59
C GLN A 529 -2.04 -9.39 26.96
N TYR A 530 -3.00 -9.18 27.83
CA TYR A 530 -3.05 -9.77 29.18
C TYR A 530 -4.02 -10.95 29.31
N ASP A 531 -4.36 -11.59 28.19
CA ASP A 531 -5.22 -12.78 28.10
C ASP A 531 -6.63 -12.64 28.73
N ARG A 532 -7.09 -11.39 28.89
CA ARG A 532 -8.48 -11.06 29.26
C ARG A 532 -9.37 -11.17 28.02
N LEU A 533 -9.53 -12.41 27.50
CA LEU A 533 -10.07 -12.68 26.17
C LEU A 533 -11.52 -12.24 25.98
N GLN A 534 -12.38 -12.35 27.00
CA GLN A 534 -13.79 -11.95 26.91
C GLN A 534 -13.93 -10.42 26.83
N GLU A 535 -13.16 -9.69 27.61
CA GLU A 535 -13.12 -8.23 27.57
C GLU A 535 -12.53 -7.73 26.27
N ALA A 536 -11.43 -8.37 25.79
CA ALA A 536 -10.88 -8.11 24.47
C ALA A 536 -11.95 -8.27 23.37
N LYS A 537 -12.72 -9.37 23.40
CA LYS A 537 -13.83 -9.60 22.47
C LYS A 537 -14.87 -8.49 22.51
N THR A 538 -15.27 -8.07 23.72
CA THR A 538 -16.26 -7.01 23.92
C THR A 538 -15.81 -5.70 23.28
N PHE A 539 -14.63 -5.21 23.64
CA PHE A 539 -14.13 -3.91 23.13
C PHE A 539 -13.78 -3.93 21.63
N LEU A 540 -13.20 -5.01 21.12
CA LEU A 540 -12.95 -5.17 19.69
C LEU A 540 -14.27 -5.23 18.89
N THR A 541 -15.33 -5.83 19.45
CA THR A 541 -16.66 -5.84 18.83
C THR A 541 -17.31 -4.46 18.88
N GLN A 542 -17.24 -3.77 20.03
CA GLN A 542 -17.73 -2.39 20.20
C GLN A 542 -17.06 -1.43 19.23
N CYS A 543 -15.74 -1.52 19.05
CA CYS A 543 -14.99 -0.74 18.07
C CYS A 543 -15.56 -0.91 16.65
N ARG A 544 -16.00 -2.13 16.29
CA ARG A 544 -16.58 -2.43 14.97
C ARG A 544 -17.93 -1.74 14.73
N HIS A 545 -18.69 -1.50 15.78
CA HIS A 545 -20.06 -0.96 15.71
C HIS A 545 -20.14 0.54 16.03
N HIS A 546 -19.00 1.25 16.00
CA HIS A 546 -19.01 2.71 16.17
C HIS A 546 -19.78 3.38 15.03
N ASN A 547 -20.88 4.06 15.37
CA ASN A 547 -21.89 4.51 14.39
C ASN A 547 -21.59 5.87 13.75
N LYS A 548 -20.57 6.60 14.19
CA LYS A 548 -20.21 7.90 13.64
C LYS A 548 -19.13 7.73 12.56
N LYS A 549 -19.27 8.44 11.45
CA LYS A 549 -18.18 8.54 10.45
C LYS A 549 -17.00 9.30 11.06
N TYR A 550 -15.80 8.76 10.95
CA TYR A 550 -14.56 9.36 11.44
C TYR A 550 -13.41 9.15 10.46
N MET A 551 -12.36 9.93 10.63
CA MET A 551 -11.16 9.81 9.79
C MET A 551 -10.45 8.48 10.05
N LEU A 552 -9.84 7.91 8.99
CA LEU A 552 -9.01 6.69 9.06
C LEU A 552 -9.76 5.40 9.47
N GLU A 553 -11.09 5.36 9.30
CA GLU A 553 -11.93 4.20 9.60
C GLU A 553 -11.41 2.92 8.93
N ASN A 554 -11.03 2.97 7.64
CA ASN A 554 -10.49 1.82 6.93
C ASN A 554 -9.22 1.28 7.60
N ARG A 555 -8.33 2.16 8.07
CA ARG A 555 -7.10 1.75 8.74
C ARG A 555 -7.37 1.06 10.07
N LEU A 556 -8.32 1.58 10.84
CA LEU A 556 -8.80 0.95 12.06
C LEU A 556 -9.32 -0.48 11.79
N HIS A 557 -10.10 -0.66 10.72
CA HIS A 557 -10.66 -1.95 10.34
C HIS A 557 -9.59 -3.00 10.00
N PHE A 558 -8.46 -2.61 9.39
CA PHE A 558 -7.33 -3.51 9.17
C PHE A 558 -6.72 -3.99 10.49
N LYS A 559 -6.39 -3.06 11.41
CA LYS A 559 -5.85 -3.41 12.74
C LYS A 559 -6.81 -4.28 13.54
N MET A 560 -8.09 -3.92 13.54
CA MET A 560 -9.13 -4.68 14.22
C MET A 560 -9.27 -6.10 13.66
N HIS A 561 -9.17 -6.26 12.33
CA HIS A 561 -9.21 -7.59 11.71
C HIS A 561 -8.05 -8.47 12.21
N ALA A 562 -6.83 -7.95 12.18
CA ALA A 562 -5.66 -8.66 12.70
C ALA A 562 -5.80 -9.01 14.19
N ALA A 563 -6.31 -8.07 15.00
CA ALA A 563 -6.56 -8.31 16.43
C ALA A 563 -7.63 -9.40 16.69
N LEU A 564 -8.72 -9.39 15.91
CA LEU A 564 -9.78 -10.41 16.02
C LEU A 564 -9.30 -11.80 15.55
N ASP A 565 -8.43 -11.88 14.57
CA ASP A 565 -7.84 -13.16 14.15
C ASP A 565 -6.88 -13.71 15.23
N ASN A 566 -6.08 -12.85 15.86
CA ASN A 566 -5.24 -13.24 16.99
C ASN A 566 -6.09 -13.70 18.18
N LEU A 567 -7.15 -12.95 18.54
CA LEU A 567 -8.09 -13.33 19.58
C LEU A 567 -8.70 -14.72 19.31
N LYS A 568 -9.16 -14.97 18.08
CA LYS A 568 -9.72 -16.27 17.71
C LYS A 568 -8.69 -17.40 17.90
N THR A 569 -7.46 -17.21 17.48
CA THR A 569 -6.38 -18.18 17.66
C THR A 569 -6.14 -18.49 19.14
N LYS A 570 -6.03 -17.46 20.00
CA LYS A 570 -5.85 -17.63 21.44
C LYS A 570 -7.05 -18.35 22.11
N MET A 571 -8.29 -18.00 21.73
CA MET A 571 -9.48 -18.66 22.26
C MET A 571 -9.55 -20.14 21.86
N THR A 572 -9.14 -20.51 20.64
CA THR A 572 -9.07 -21.92 20.21
C THR A 572 -8.03 -22.68 21.01
N GLN A 573 -6.83 -22.11 21.17
CA GLN A 573 -5.76 -22.72 21.97
C GLN A 573 -6.16 -22.92 23.44
N SER A 574 -6.89 -21.98 24.04
CA SER A 574 -7.39 -22.09 25.41
C SER A 574 -8.47 -23.15 25.58
N SER A 575 -9.21 -23.49 24.51
CA SER A 575 -10.24 -24.54 24.54
C SER A 575 -9.69 -25.96 24.24
N GLU A 576 -8.45 -26.06 23.74
CA GLU A 576 -7.78 -27.33 23.42
C GLU A 576 -6.89 -27.85 24.59
N ILE A 577 -6.73 -27.09 25.69
CA ILE A 577 -6.03 -27.58 26.88
C ILE A 577 -7.04 -28.40 27.69
N PRO A 578 -6.88 -29.75 27.79
CA PRO A 578 -7.74 -30.56 28.69
C PRO A 578 -7.44 -30.10 30.11
N ALA A 579 -8.49 -29.89 30.87
CA ALA A 579 -8.40 -29.71 32.32
C ALA A 579 -7.82 -30.99 32.94
N GLN A 580 -6.50 -31.07 33.09
CA GLN A 580 -5.86 -32.00 34.02
C GLN A 580 -5.81 -31.26 35.36
N ASP A 581 -6.48 -31.92 36.36
CA ASP A 581 -6.58 -31.58 37.77
C ASP A 581 -7.80 -30.72 38.19
N SER A 582 -8.93 -31.41 38.29
CA SER A 582 -9.82 -31.28 39.46
C SER A 582 -10.55 -32.61 39.64
N LEU A 583 -10.05 -33.38 40.60
CA LEU A 583 -10.70 -34.51 41.20
C LEU A 583 -11.95 -34.06 41.97
N ASN A 584 -13.07 -34.74 41.68
CA ASN A 584 -14.20 -35.03 42.51
C ASN A 584 -15.02 -33.89 43.13
N LEU A 585 -16.22 -33.72 42.61
CA LEU A 585 -17.43 -33.84 43.44
C LEU A 585 -18.66 -34.04 42.52
N GLU A 586 -19.40 -35.07 42.82
CA GLU A 586 -20.61 -35.58 42.17
C GLU A 586 -21.78 -34.57 42.22
N GLY A 587 -22.67 -34.64 41.24
CA GLY A 587 -23.98 -34.06 41.30
C GLY A 587 -24.65 -33.93 39.94
N GLU A 588 -25.53 -34.88 39.65
CA GLU A 588 -26.46 -34.98 38.54
C GLU A 588 -27.26 -33.70 38.31
N ASP A 589 -27.46 -33.30 37.04
CA ASP A 589 -28.81 -33.16 36.48
C ASP A 589 -28.71 -32.88 34.97
N GLU A 590 -29.37 -33.72 34.20
CA GLU A 590 -29.65 -33.58 32.76
C GLU A 590 -30.69 -32.48 32.53
N GLU A 591 -30.43 -31.57 31.60
CA GLU A 591 -31.51 -31.02 30.77
C GLU A 591 -31.01 -30.68 29.35
N ARG A 592 -31.62 -31.36 28.40
CA ARG A 592 -31.49 -31.17 26.96
C ARG A 592 -32.13 -29.84 26.56
N THR A 593 -31.39 -29.02 25.78
CA THR A 593 -32.03 -28.15 24.80
C THR A 593 -31.21 -28.14 23.50
N GLY A 594 -31.92 -28.32 22.41
CA GLY A 594 -31.41 -28.49 21.05
C GLY A 594 -30.87 -27.20 20.43
N PRO A 595 -30.33 -27.28 19.20
CA PRO A 595 -29.66 -26.17 18.57
C PRO A 595 -30.66 -25.15 17.99
N GLU A 596 -30.49 -23.88 18.35
CA GLU A 596 -31.14 -22.77 17.68
C GLU A 596 -30.43 -22.45 16.38
N GLU A 597 -31.15 -22.58 15.29
CA GLU A 597 -30.80 -22.10 13.97
C GLU A 597 -30.90 -20.56 13.94
N ASP A 598 -29.75 -19.88 13.80
CA ASP A 598 -29.72 -18.45 13.49
C ASP A 598 -30.06 -18.23 12.01
N GLY A 599 -31.34 -18.03 11.74
CA GLY A 599 -31.84 -17.46 10.50
C GLY A 599 -31.55 -15.94 10.48
N LEU A 600 -30.60 -15.51 9.69
CA LEU A 600 -30.41 -14.11 9.32
C LEU A 600 -30.55 -13.96 7.82
N GLU A 601 -31.80 -13.62 7.46
CA GLU A 601 -32.19 -13.27 6.10
C GLU A 601 -31.45 -12.03 5.59
N MET A 602 -31.20 -12.09 4.27
CA MET A 602 -30.56 -11.10 3.44
C MET A 602 -31.33 -9.78 3.36
N SER A 603 -30.65 -8.68 3.69
CA SER A 603 -30.93 -7.36 3.11
C SER A 603 -29.61 -6.70 2.71
N ILE A 604 -29.05 -7.09 1.58
CA ILE A 604 -27.82 -6.54 1.01
C ILE A 604 -28.05 -6.20 -0.47
N ALA A 605 -29.03 -5.37 -0.76
CA ALA A 605 -29.21 -4.90 -2.14
C ALA A 605 -29.47 -3.39 -2.30
N SER A 606 -29.43 -2.56 -1.25
CA SER A 606 -29.84 -1.16 -1.39
C SER A 606 -28.81 -0.09 -0.97
N GLU A 607 -27.58 -0.44 -0.56
CA GLU A 607 -26.57 0.57 -0.12
C GLU A 607 -25.44 0.85 -1.12
N ALA A 608 -25.48 0.31 -2.34
CA ALA A 608 -24.44 0.55 -3.34
C ALA A 608 -24.66 1.78 -4.24
N SER A 609 -25.75 2.54 -4.06
CA SER A 609 -26.14 3.62 -4.98
C SER A 609 -26.22 5.02 -4.37
N GLN A 610 -25.71 5.29 -3.19
CA GLN A 610 -25.79 6.62 -2.56
C GLN A 610 -24.46 7.24 -2.15
N ASP A 611 -23.37 6.99 -2.87
CA ASP A 611 -22.09 7.69 -2.67
C ASP A 611 -21.67 8.56 -3.88
N SER A 612 -22.64 9.19 -4.52
CA SER A 612 -22.35 10.22 -5.52
C SER A 612 -23.06 11.49 -5.12
N LEU A 613 -22.38 12.33 -4.34
CA LEU A 613 -22.52 13.80 -4.27
C LEU A 613 -21.80 14.33 -3.02
N ASP A 614 -20.46 14.36 -3.06
CA ASP A 614 -19.69 15.27 -2.23
C ASP A 614 -19.81 16.67 -2.86
N LYS A 615 -20.83 17.41 -2.46
CA LYS A 615 -20.83 18.87 -2.61
C LYS A 615 -20.10 19.45 -1.40
N ASP A 616 -18.93 20.02 -1.64
CA ASP A 616 -18.24 20.89 -0.69
C ASP A 616 -19.14 22.11 -0.38
N GLY A 617 -19.92 21.99 0.70
CA GLY A 617 -20.62 23.13 1.30
C GLY A 617 -19.76 23.74 2.40
N PRO A 618 -19.74 25.07 2.55
CA PRO A 618 -18.96 25.73 3.60
C PRO A 618 -19.55 25.45 4.98
N ILE A 619 -18.66 25.27 5.95
CA ILE A 619 -19.02 25.15 7.37
C ILE A 619 -19.35 26.57 7.87
N ASP A 620 -20.65 26.85 8.03
CA ASP A 620 -21.13 28.06 8.70
C ASP A 620 -20.93 27.95 10.22
N GLY A 621 -20.39 29.02 10.77
CA GLY A 621 -20.32 29.26 12.21
C GLY A 621 -21.71 29.63 12.78
N PRO A 622 -21.90 29.63 14.12
CA PRO A 622 -23.19 29.79 14.73
C PRO A 622 -23.69 31.23 14.63
N GLY A 623 -24.69 31.47 13.80
CA GLY A 623 -25.41 32.74 13.68
C GLY A 623 -26.73 32.70 14.43
N THR A 624 -26.91 33.71 15.25
CA THR A 624 -28.04 34.03 16.11
C THR A 624 -29.36 34.19 15.35
N ASN A 625 -30.44 33.62 15.94
CA ASN A 625 -31.84 33.83 15.60
C ASN A 625 -32.25 35.32 15.62
N LEU A 626 -32.89 35.77 14.54
CA LEU A 626 -33.93 36.81 14.61
C LEU A 626 -34.99 36.56 13.53
N LYS A 627 -36.23 36.42 14.02
CA LYS A 627 -37.46 36.35 13.24
C LYS A 627 -37.71 37.68 12.52
N ASN A 628 -38.18 37.65 11.26
CA ASN A 628 -39.40 38.38 10.91
C ASN A 628 -39.99 37.95 9.56
N LYS A 629 -41.27 38.06 9.53
CA LYS A 629 -42.30 37.79 8.54
C LYS A 629 -42.30 38.76 7.34
N ASP A 630 -43.04 38.31 6.35
CA ASP A 630 -43.95 38.95 5.37
C ASP A 630 -43.41 39.01 3.93
N GLN A 631 -44.04 38.21 3.09
CA GLN A 631 -45.15 38.49 2.13
C GLN A 631 -44.77 39.30 0.87
N ASP A 632 -45.16 38.71 -0.20
CA ASP A 632 -45.81 39.15 -1.46
C ASP A 632 -44.97 39.18 -2.73
N SER A 633 -45.21 38.22 -3.60
CA SER A 633 -46.01 38.28 -4.86
C SER A 633 -45.50 39.19 -6.00
N LEU A 634 -45.45 38.61 -7.16
CA LEU A 634 -45.91 39.05 -8.48
C LEU A 634 -44.88 38.97 -9.63
N THR A 635 -45.10 37.97 -10.48
CA THR A 635 -45.33 38.04 -11.94
C THR A 635 -44.43 38.86 -12.88
N GLY A 636 -44.06 38.26 -13.99
CA GLY A 636 -43.81 38.92 -15.28
C GLY A 636 -42.67 38.30 -16.09
N ASP A 637 -42.92 37.40 -16.87
CA ASP A 637 -43.06 37.27 -18.34
C ASP A 637 -42.05 38.09 -19.16
N GLY A 638 -41.42 37.42 -20.17
CA GLY A 638 -40.75 38.15 -21.24
C GLY A 638 -39.63 37.34 -21.95
N SER A 639 -40.07 36.52 -22.88
CA SER A 639 -39.38 35.97 -24.05
C SER A 639 -38.41 36.93 -24.76
N VAL A 640 -37.38 36.36 -25.47
CA VAL A 640 -37.22 36.36 -26.94
C VAL A 640 -35.74 36.30 -27.34
N ASP A 641 -35.43 35.28 -28.18
CA ASP A 641 -34.48 35.14 -29.30
C ASP A 641 -32.96 35.33 -29.19
N GLY A 642 -32.28 34.25 -29.66
CA GLY A 642 -30.91 34.24 -30.18
C GLY A 642 -30.75 34.95 -31.53
N PRO A 643 -29.80 34.67 -32.39
CA PRO A 643 -28.61 33.83 -32.35
C PRO A 643 -27.33 34.46 -32.98
N MET A 644 -26.29 33.63 -33.17
CA MET A 644 -25.20 33.69 -34.21
C MET A 644 -23.83 34.27 -33.92
N ASN A 645 -22.93 33.38 -34.16
CA ASN A 645 -21.74 33.35 -35.05
C ASN A 645 -20.35 33.66 -34.51
N LYS A 646 -19.53 32.55 -34.57
CA LYS A 646 -18.28 32.40 -35.34
C LYS A 646 -17.22 33.50 -35.28
N VAL A 647 -15.98 33.14 -34.94
CA VAL A 647 -14.81 33.03 -35.82
C VAL A 647 -13.56 33.00 -34.96
N GLY A 648 -12.67 31.99 -35.18
CA GLY A 648 -11.27 32.04 -34.72
C GLY A 648 -10.41 32.92 -35.65
N PRO A 649 -9.21 33.18 -35.34
CA PRO A 649 -8.07 32.75 -36.16
C PRO A 649 -6.91 32.17 -35.31
N THR A 650 -6.20 31.10 -35.75
CA THR A 650 -5.10 30.95 -36.69
C THR A 650 -3.78 31.57 -36.23
N GLU A 651 -2.82 30.65 -36.25
CA GLU A 651 -1.39 30.73 -36.11
C GLU A 651 -0.74 31.99 -36.78
N ASP A 652 0.52 32.20 -36.36
CA ASP A 652 1.58 33.00 -36.97
C ASP A 652 1.71 34.47 -36.53
N GLU A 653 2.93 34.68 -36.17
CA GLU A 653 3.79 35.88 -36.16
C GLU A 653 4.42 36.13 -34.78
N ILE A 654 5.70 36.22 -34.54
CA ILE A 654 6.92 36.46 -35.33
C ILE A 654 8.11 36.20 -34.42
N ALA A 655 9.10 35.60 -35.01
CA ALA A 655 10.51 35.60 -34.59
C ALA A 655 11.15 36.99 -34.80
N ARG A 656 12.27 37.23 -34.10
CA ARG A 656 13.33 38.25 -34.26
C ARG A 656 13.34 39.35 -33.19
N THR A 657 14.43 39.35 -32.44
CA THR A 657 15.72 40.07 -32.58
C THR A 657 16.63 39.60 -31.45
N ASN A 658 17.68 38.90 -31.68
CA ASN A 658 19.05 39.28 -32.05
C ASN A 658 19.76 40.22 -31.08
N ASP A 659 20.76 39.64 -30.44
CA ASP A 659 22.20 39.96 -30.45
C ASP A 659 22.71 41.19 -29.73
N LYS A 660 23.82 40.89 -29.07
CA LYS A 660 24.96 41.73 -28.62
C LYS A 660 24.87 42.17 -27.13
N GLU A 661 25.88 42.03 -26.34
CA GLU A 661 27.32 42.10 -26.52
C GLU A 661 28.04 41.37 -25.38
N ASP A 662 29.08 40.76 -25.76
CA ASP A 662 30.33 40.31 -25.22
C ASP A 662 31.09 41.24 -24.25
N GLN A 663 32.01 40.57 -23.51
CA GLN A 663 33.32 41.03 -22.99
C GLN A 663 33.29 41.75 -21.59
N ASP A 664 34.03 41.36 -20.68
CA ASP A 664 35.36 40.97 -20.38
C ASP A 664 35.72 41.25 -18.90
N LEU A 665 36.70 40.49 -18.43
CA LEU A 665 37.70 40.74 -17.36
C LEU A 665 37.51 39.94 -16.05
N SER A 666 38.15 38.78 -15.98
CA SER A 666 39.49 38.47 -15.44
C SER A 666 39.85 39.05 -14.09
N SER A 667 40.33 38.13 -13.29
CA SER A 667 41.36 38.16 -12.24
C SER A 667 40.90 37.88 -10.82
N GLY A 668 41.36 36.73 -10.33
CA GLY A 668 41.45 36.38 -8.90
C GLY A 668 42.66 37.14 -8.27
N PRO A 669 43.28 36.71 -7.18
CA PRO A 669 43.01 35.62 -6.23
C PRO A 669 43.19 36.06 -4.74
N ARG A 670 42.63 35.34 -3.79
CA ARG A 670 43.32 34.83 -2.60
C ARG A 670 42.27 34.08 -1.71
#